data_fe6ec7cccdb62c1477550ee13d6fca71
#
_entry.id   fe6ec7cccdb62c1477550ee13d6fca71
#
_cell.length_a   1.000
_cell.length_b   1.000
_cell.length_c   1.000
_cell.angle_alpha   90.00
_cell.angle_beta   90.00
_cell.angle_gamma   90.00
#
_symmetry.space_group_name_H-M   'P 1'
#
loop_
_entity.id
_entity.type
_entity.pdbx_description
1 polymer ?
#
loop_
_entity_poly.entity_id
_entity_poly.type
_entity_poly.pdbx_seq_one_letter_code
_entity_poly.pdbx_strand_id
1 'polypeptide(L)'
;AASVSLIIAASTFNFAYAAQENTAEPELEVIEVKGIRGSLIRSMDVKRDASGVVDAISAEEMGKFPDTNLAESLQRITGVSVSRSNGEGSQITVRGFGPSFNLVTLNGRQMAGTGFTRSFNFENLSSEGVSSLEVMKTARADTPTGGRGATVTIVTAKPLQKPGQRFSLMAKGIHDTSVEEGDEVTPEIAGIYSNTFADEMFGFSANFSYHRRDFQRQAANVRSWLVNPNLSVDAENIIDNRPMDADGNPAKQFFDPNAGDNGEFVSAAFFPQEVSFSKDDIQRERLNAQATFQFAPTDNLTFTLDHTISNATTGNNSLSWGIWNGSFGGNGNAYELDENGTAIYYNSAGDDASFTAFRETAEVDSKATGINVEWLATENLSFNFDAHTSKTTTDNGKDPGLNSNARIILGSAELSTKEYFFREGDVPGFNINWNNGTQEVSPNQIGSNFSIFTRTPGESEVSQVQLDGKLFTYTDIGLETVKFGAAYTKQTLSGWGGSNNANAPGFNNGTFAEIFPDAMFERVDLSGFLDEFSFGPNGIAPGYAYTYDLDEAFARQSAYLTEDVIGSDYYRIGSFDNFPVNEVEEETISVYLSSNWVFNVSDYDVFVNLGLRYEETDIVSPAKSRVAEQVYWAGGSEWLTQFAAGGELVEVDYEGQYDLLLPMIDIKVDLTDDLVTRAS
;
A
#
# COMPACT_ATOMS: atom_id res chain seq x y z
N ALA A 1 9.45 -18.69 6.65
CA ALA A 1 9.23 -19.29 5.32
C ALA A 1 10.56 -19.72 4.73
N ALA A 2 10.74 -21.03 4.50
CA ALA A 2 11.92 -21.56 3.83
C ALA A 2 11.59 -21.72 2.35
N SER A 3 12.11 -20.84 1.50
CA SER A 3 11.94 -20.97 0.05
C SER A 3 12.99 -21.94 -0.52
N VAL A 4 12.53 -23.06 -1.07
CA VAL A 4 13.37 -23.96 -1.88
C VAL A 4 13.22 -23.54 -3.33
N SER A 5 14.21 -22.82 -3.87
CA SER A 5 14.24 -22.41 -5.27
C SER A 5 14.88 -23.50 -6.11
N LEU A 6 14.08 -24.20 -6.94
CA LEU A 6 14.58 -25.10 -7.97
C LEU A 6 14.78 -24.28 -9.25
N ILE A 7 16.01 -23.81 -9.50
CA ILE A 7 16.35 -23.13 -10.76
C ILE A 7 16.64 -24.19 -11.81
N ILE A 8 15.70 -24.39 -12.75
CA ILE A 8 15.97 -25.16 -13.96
C ILE A 8 16.63 -24.22 -14.98
N ALA A 9 17.95 -24.22 -15.00
CA ALA A 9 18.70 -23.57 -16.06
C ALA A 9 18.49 -24.34 -17.37
N ALA A 10 17.70 -23.78 -18.29
CA ALA A 10 17.61 -24.31 -19.64
C ALA A 10 18.97 -24.11 -20.32
N SER A 11 19.71 -25.21 -20.50
CA SER A 11 20.96 -25.21 -21.24
C SER A 11 20.69 -24.84 -22.71
N THR A 12 21.32 -23.78 -23.17
CA THR A 12 21.32 -23.37 -24.57
C THR A 12 21.95 -24.46 -25.43
N PHE A 13 21.18 -25.04 -26.34
CA PHE A 13 21.72 -25.87 -27.42
C PHE A 13 22.40 -24.94 -28.44
N ASN A 14 23.73 -24.83 -28.37
CA ASN A 14 24.53 -24.24 -29.41
C ASN A 14 24.65 -25.18 -30.59
N PHE A 15 24.00 -24.88 -31.71
CA PHE A 15 24.36 -25.46 -32.98
C PHE A 15 25.67 -24.82 -33.44
N ALA A 16 26.76 -25.58 -33.40
CA ALA A 16 28.04 -25.16 -33.94
C ALA A 16 27.96 -25.13 -35.48
N TYR A 17 27.97 -23.94 -36.04
CA TYR A 17 28.34 -23.73 -37.44
C TYR A 17 29.87 -23.59 -37.53
N ALA A 18 30.47 -24.41 -38.39
CA ALA A 18 31.90 -24.40 -38.65
C ALA A 18 32.32 -23.04 -39.22
N ALA A 19 33.20 -22.35 -38.52
CA ALA A 19 33.76 -21.09 -38.95
C ALA A 19 34.85 -21.35 -39.99
N GLN A 20 34.78 -20.63 -41.09
CA GLN A 20 35.82 -20.45 -42.09
C GLN A 20 36.81 -19.41 -41.56
N GLU A 21 38.10 -19.75 -41.47
CA GLU A 21 39.16 -18.83 -41.08
C GLU A 21 39.21 -17.62 -42.02
N ASN A 22 38.96 -16.45 -41.49
CA ASN A 22 39.32 -15.17 -42.11
C ASN A 22 40.29 -14.44 -41.17
N THR A 23 41.47 -14.15 -41.65
CA THR A 23 42.47 -13.33 -40.94
C THR A 23 41.98 -11.91 -40.85
N ALA A 24 41.49 -11.54 -39.67
CA ALA A 24 41.11 -10.17 -39.31
C ALA A 24 42.12 -9.61 -38.31
N GLU A 25 42.37 -8.29 -38.42
CA GLU A 25 43.16 -7.46 -37.51
C GLU A 25 42.72 -7.66 -36.03
N PRO A 26 43.57 -7.37 -35.03
CA PRO A 26 43.23 -7.61 -33.65
C PRO A 26 42.08 -6.70 -33.24
N GLU A 27 40.86 -7.26 -33.20
CA GLU A 27 39.72 -6.64 -32.51
C GLU A 27 40.12 -6.47 -31.03
N LEU A 28 39.95 -5.24 -30.51
CA LEU A 28 40.01 -4.97 -29.09
C LEU A 28 38.98 -5.91 -28.41
N GLU A 29 39.48 -6.88 -27.66
CA GLU A 29 38.63 -7.71 -26.81
C GLU A 29 37.91 -6.79 -25.81
N VAL A 30 36.66 -6.47 -26.09
CA VAL A 30 35.77 -5.86 -25.10
C VAL A 30 35.43 -6.94 -24.06
N ILE A 31 36.09 -6.88 -22.91
CA ILE A 31 35.80 -7.75 -21.79
C ILE A 31 34.44 -7.33 -21.22
N GLU A 32 33.38 -7.97 -21.68
CA GLU A 32 32.05 -7.78 -21.10
C GLU A 32 32.02 -8.43 -19.71
N VAL A 33 32.02 -7.61 -18.66
CA VAL A 33 31.90 -8.06 -17.27
C VAL A 33 30.45 -8.44 -17.02
N LYS A 34 30.17 -9.74 -16.96
CA LYS A 34 28.82 -10.30 -16.71
C LYS A 34 28.62 -10.67 -15.23
N GLY A 35 27.38 -10.70 -14.80
CA GLY A 35 26.99 -11.12 -13.46
C GLY A 35 26.94 -9.97 -12.45
N ILE A 36 26.95 -10.29 -11.15
CA ILE A 36 26.81 -9.32 -10.03
C ILE A 36 27.80 -8.16 -10.16
N ARG A 37 29.04 -8.43 -10.54
CA ARG A 37 30.05 -7.39 -10.71
C ARG A 37 29.70 -6.43 -11.86
N GLY A 38 29.15 -6.94 -12.95
CA GLY A 38 28.72 -6.10 -14.07
C GLY A 38 27.52 -5.22 -13.71
N SER A 39 26.59 -5.72 -12.92
CA SER A 39 25.44 -4.93 -12.47
C SER A 39 25.83 -3.84 -11.48
N LEU A 40 26.74 -4.15 -10.55
CA LEU A 40 27.29 -3.16 -9.62
C LEU A 40 28.03 -2.04 -10.37
N ILE A 41 28.83 -2.39 -11.37
CA ILE A 41 29.53 -1.39 -12.19
C ILE A 41 28.50 -0.49 -12.89
N ARG A 42 27.49 -1.05 -13.58
CA ARG A 42 26.44 -0.25 -14.24
C ARG A 42 25.68 0.64 -13.26
N SER A 43 25.33 0.13 -12.07
CA SER A 43 24.67 0.92 -11.03
C SER A 43 25.55 2.07 -10.54
N MET A 44 26.88 1.84 -10.43
CA MET A 44 27.85 2.87 -10.09
C MET A 44 28.00 3.88 -11.21
N ASP A 45 28.00 3.46 -12.49
CA ASP A 45 28.09 4.34 -13.65
C ASP A 45 26.87 5.28 -13.72
N VAL A 46 25.66 4.74 -13.57
CA VAL A 46 24.43 5.58 -13.50
C VAL A 46 24.55 6.62 -12.38
N LYS A 47 25.02 6.22 -11.21
CA LYS A 47 25.24 7.13 -10.09
C LYS A 47 26.33 8.16 -10.39
N ARG A 48 27.42 7.76 -11.06
CA ARG A 48 28.55 8.61 -11.39
C ARG A 48 28.20 9.63 -12.48
N ASP A 49 27.43 9.21 -13.49
CA ASP A 49 27.13 10.06 -14.66
C ASP A 49 25.99 11.05 -14.37
N ALA A 50 25.17 10.79 -13.35
CA ALA A 50 24.09 11.67 -12.98
C ALA A 50 24.61 13.06 -12.53
N SER A 51 23.94 14.12 -12.96
CA SER A 51 24.21 15.49 -12.51
C SER A 51 23.82 15.69 -11.03
N GLY A 52 22.66 15.16 -10.62
CA GLY A 52 22.17 15.19 -9.25
C GLY A 52 22.47 13.92 -8.45
N VAL A 53 21.80 13.73 -7.32
CA VAL A 53 21.94 12.54 -6.47
C VAL A 53 20.99 11.46 -6.94
N VAL A 54 21.53 10.44 -7.58
CA VAL A 54 20.80 9.27 -8.09
C VAL A 54 21.47 8.00 -7.56
N ASP A 55 20.65 7.03 -7.15
CA ASP A 55 21.08 5.66 -6.92
C ASP A 55 20.30 4.73 -7.85
N ALA A 56 20.93 3.67 -8.32
CA ALA A 56 20.32 2.72 -9.24
C ALA A 56 20.60 1.27 -8.85
N ILE A 57 19.71 0.38 -9.24
CA ILE A 57 19.85 -1.08 -9.15
C ILE A 57 19.59 -1.66 -10.53
N SER A 58 20.53 -2.45 -11.06
CA SER A 58 20.37 -3.08 -12.38
C SER A 58 19.67 -4.45 -12.29
N ALA A 59 19.06 -4.88 -13.39
CA ALA A 59 18.32 -6.14 -13.50
C ALA A 59 19.11 -7.39 -13.08
N GLU A 60 20.46 -7.40 -13.31
CA GLU A 60 21.28 -8.56 -12.95
C GLU A 60 21.40 -8.73 -11.43
N GLU A 61 21.27 -7.66 -10.64
CA GLU A 61 21.13 -7.72 -9.20
C GLU A 61 19.74 -8.21 -8.80
N MET A 62 18.70 -7.68 -9.44
CA MET A 62 17.31 -8.06 -9.16
C MET A 62 17.05 -9.54 -9.47
N GLY A 63 17.58 -10.04 -10.58
CA GLY A 63 17.39 -11.44 -10.96
C GLY A 63 18.18 -12.47 -10.12
N LYS A 64 19.09 -12.03 -9.26
CA LYS A 64 19.92 -12.92 -8.43
C LYS A 64 19.51 -12.99 -6.97
N PHE A 65 18.69 -12.06 -6.51
CA PHE A 65 18.21 -12.05 -5.15
C PHE A 65 16.79 -12.62 -5.09
N PRO A 66 16.44 -13.33 -4.02
CA PRO A 66 15.10 -13.86 -3.84
C PRO A 66 14.11 -12.75 -3.43
N ASP A 67 14.11 -11.64 -4.16
CA ASP A 67 13.20 -10.54 -3.90
C ASP A 67 11.81 -10.90 -4.40
N THR A 68 10.82 -10.72 -3.55
CA THR A 68 9.43 -11.02 -3.86
C THR A 68 8.79 -9.96 -4.75
N ASN A 69 9.30 -8.71 -4.66
CA ASN A 69 8.81 -7.59 -5.46
C ASN A 69 9.85 -6.46 -5.54
N LEU A 70 9.52 -5.39 -6.29
CA LEU A 70 10.41 -4.25 -6.53
C LEU A 70 10.73 -3.44 -5.27
N ALA A 71 9.81 -3.37 -4.27
CA ALA A 71 10.07 -2.63 -3.03
C ALA A 71 11.21 -3.27 -2.24
N GLU A 72 11.29 -4.60 -2.19
CA GLU A 72 12.38 -5.31 -1.51
C GLU A 72 13.74 -4.99 -2.15
N SER A 73 13.78 -4.89 -3.47
CA SER A 73 15.00 -4.46 -4.18
C SER A 73 15.38 -3.03 -3.81
N LEU A 74 14.40 -2.10 -3.75
CA LEU A 74 14.64 -0.70 -3.41
C LEU A 74 15.15 -0.50 -1.97
N GLN A 75 14.88 -1.42 -1.05
CA GLN A 75 15.39 -1.37 0.33
C GLN A 75 16.93 -1.38 0.40
N ARG A 76 17.61 -1.88 -0.62
CA ARG A 76 19.09 -1.88 -0.69
C ARG A 76 19.68 -0.50 -0.96
N ILE A 77 18.85 0.44 -1.41
CA ILE A 77 19.27 1.81 -1.68
C ILE A 77 19.36 2.59 -0.37
N THR A 78 20.47 3.23 -0.12
CA THR A 78 20.71 4.04 1.08
C THR A 78 19.63 5.11 1.26
N GLY A 79 19.01 5.16 2.45
CA GLY A 79 17.95 6.12 2.78
C GLY A 79 16.58 5.76 2.20
N VAL A 80 16.39 4.53 1.72
CA VAL A 80 15.09 3.95 1.38
C VAL A 80 14.71 2.95 2.47
N SER A 81 13.51 3.10 3.01
CA SER A 81 12.88 2.11 3.88
C SER A 81 11.57 1.62 3.24
N VAL A 82 11.20 0.39 3.55
CA VAL A 82 10.06 -0.29 2.95
C VAL A 82 9.04 -0.59 4.03
N SER A 83 7.80 -0.17 3.80
CA SER A 83 6.66 -0.63 4.57
C SER A 83 6.21 -1.98 4.01
N ARG A 84 5.88 -2.90 4.90
CA ARG A 84 5.40 -4.22 4.52
C ARG A 84 3.92 -4.39 4.83
N SER A 85 3.23 -5.03 3.92
CA SER A 85 1.87 -5.51 4.10
C SER A 85 1.88 -7.02 3.91
N ASN A 86 1.33 -7.75 4.86
CA ASN A 86 1.25 -9.21 4.78
C ASN A 86 2.61 -9.89 4.48
N GLY A 87 3.70 -9.36 5.05
CA GLY A 87 5.05 -9.90 4.91
C GLY A 87 5.77 -9.54 3.61
N GLU A 88 5.14 -8.81 2.68
CA GLU A 88 5.74 -8.35 1.42
C GLU A 88 5.91 -6.81 1.41
N GLY A 89 6.95 -6.33 0.73
CA GLY A 89 7.19 -4.91 0.56
C GLY A 89 6.07 -4.26 -0.26
N SER A 90 5.43 -3.23 0.29
CA SER A 90 4.28 -2.56 -0.34
C SER A 90 4.58 -1.14 -0.77
N GLN A 91 5.11 -0.34 0.11
CA GLN A 91 5.35 1.08 -0.12
C GLN A 91 6.75 1.46 0.34
N ILE A 92 7.26 2.57 -0.18
CA ILE A 92 8.60 3.07 0.14
C ILE A 92 8.54 4.45 0.79
N THR A 93 9.44 4.64 1.74
CA THR A 93 9.75 5.94 2.36
C THR A 93 11.18 6.30 1.99
N VAL A 94 11.42 7.47 1.40
CA VAL A 94 12.76 7.90 1.00
C VAL A 94 13.17 9.12 1.79
N ARG A 95 14.32 9.04 2.48
CA ARG A 95 14.86 10.12 3.33
C ARG A 95 13.86 10.65 4.37
N GLY A 96 13.02 9.77 4.93
CA GLY A 96 11.98 10.11 5.89
C GLY A 96 10.69 10.68 5.29
N PHE A 97 10.63 10.91 3.98
CA PHE A 97 9.40 11.28 3.29
C PHE A 97 8.57 10.03 3.00
N GLY A 98 7.36 10.01 3.53
CA GLY A 98 6.42 8.89 3.36
C GLY A 98 5.99 8.64 1.91
N PRO A 99 5.26 7.55 1.66
CA PRO A 99 4.94 7.07 0.31
C PRO A 99 4.27 8.10 -0.61
N SER A 100 3.37 8.92 -0.08
CA SER A 100 2.65 9.95 -0.84
C SER A 100 3.52 11.13 -1.32
N PHE A 101 4.77 11.21 -0.84
CA PHE A 101 5.75 12.23 -1.25
C PHE A 101 6.77 11.72 -2.27
N ASN A 102 6.62 10.48 -2.73
CA ASN A 102 7.48 9.89 -3.75
C ASN A 102 6.72 9.75 -5.06
N LEU A 103 7.32 10.18 -6.16
CA LEU A 103 6.77 9.98 -7.50
C LEU A 103 7.32 8.67 -8.06
N VAL A 104 6.45 7.80 -8.57
CA VAL A 104 6.85 6.58 -9.26
C VAL A 104 6.50 6.68 -10.73
N THR A 105 7.49 6.39 -11.59
CA THR A 105 7.33 6.42 -13.04
C THR A 105 7.74 5.08 -13.66
N LEU A 106 7.08 4.70 -14.74
CA LEU A 106 7.47 3.57 -15.60
C LEU A 106 8.01 4.13 -16.92
N ASN A 107 9.28 3.93 -17.20
CA ASN A 107 9.98 4.51 -18.38
C ASN A 107 9.84 6.04 -18.46
N GLY A 108 9.83 6.74 -17.32
CA GLY A 108 9.63 8.19 -17.24
C GLY A 108 8.18 8.67 -17.22
N ARG A 109 7.21 7.78 -17.39
CA ARG A 109 5.78 8.07 -17.42
C ARG A 109 5.16 7.92 -16.06
N GLN A 110 4.33 8.85 -15.65
CA GLN A 110 3.61 8.77 -14.38
C GLN A 110 2.58 7.63 -14.41
N MET A 111 2.56 6.80 -13.38
CA MET A 111 1.65 5.67 -13.28
C MET A 111 0.41 6.02 -12.46
N ALA A 112 -0.73 5.47 -12.84
CA ALA A 112 -1.93 5.50 -12.03
C ALA A 112 -1.72 4.72 -10.73
N GLY A 113 -2.06 5.33 -9.59
CA GLY A 113 -1.97 4.71 -8.27
C GLY A 113 -3.16 3.82 -7.94
N THR A 114 -3.11 3.17 -6.78
CA THR A 114 -4.23 2.38 -6.24
C THR A 114 -5.06 3.22 -5.26
N GLY A 115 -6.36 3.31 -5.49
CA GLY A 115 -7.28 4.02 -4.60
C GLY A 115 -7.11 5.54 -4.63
N PHE A 116 -7.70 6.22 -3.65
CA PHE A 116 -7.75 7.68 -3.53
C PHE A 116 -6.47 8.26 -2.87
N THR A 117 -5.29 7.81 -3.30
CA THR A 117 -4.00 8.21 -2.74
C THR A 117 -2.96 8.40 -3.83
N ARG A 118 -1.99 9.28 -3.59
CA ARG A 118 -0.83 9.47 -4.47
C ARG A 118 0.28 8.44 -4.23
N SER A 119 0.15 7.60 -3.21
CA SER A 119 1.13 6.56 -2.93
C SER A 119 1.05 5.44 -3.95
N PHE A 120 2.22 4.95 -4.37
CA PHE A 120 2.31 3.81 -5.28
C PHE A 120 2.52 2.52 -4.49
N ASN A 121 1.74 1.48 -4.82
CA ASN A 121 1.89 0.16 -4.22
C ASN A 121 2.70 -0.75 -5.14
N PHE A 122 3.91 -1.10 -4.70
CA PHE A 122 4.82 -1.97 -5.43
C PHE A 122 4.45 -3.46 -5.36
N GLU A 123 3.54 -3.83 -4.47
CA GLU A 123 3.11 -5.23 -4.33
C GLU A 123 2.54 -5.80 -5.63
N ASN A 124 1.96 -4.95 -6.46
CA ASN A 124 1.26 -5.36 -7.67
C ASN A 124 2.19 -5.51 -8.88
N LEU A 125 3.44 -5.04 -8.80
CA LEU A 125 4.41 -5.15 -9.88
C LEU A 125 5.46 -6.22 -9.58
N SER A 126 5.71 -7.08 -10.56
CA SER A 126 6.79 -8.05 -10.49
C SER A 126 8.15 -7.45 -10.86
N SER A 127 9.22 -8.09 -10.42
CA SER A 127 10.59 -7.69 -10.74
C SER A 127 11.02 -8.13 -12.15
N GLU A 128 10.31 -9.04 -12.76
CA GLU A 128 10.60 -9.58 -14.09
C GLU A 128 10.33 -8.53 -15.18
N GLY A 129 11.22 -8.47 -16.16
CA GLY A 129 11.13 -7.49 -17.26
C GLY A 129 11.64 -6.09 -16.92
N VAL A 130 11.96 -5.82 -15.66
CA VAL A 130 12.59 -4.57 -15.24
C VAL A 130 14.10 -4.62 -15.51
N SER A 131 14.65 -3.62 -16.20
CA SER A 131 16.07 -3.52 -16.51
C SER A 131 16.85 -2.74 -15.46
N SER A 132 16.25 -1.71 -14.88
CA SER A 132 16.81 -0.95 -13.75
C SER A 132 15.74 -0.28 -12.91
N LEU A 133 16.09 0.00 -11.66
CA LEU A 133 15.38 0.90 -10.76
C LEU A 133 16.30 2.08 -10.48
N GLU A 134 15.80 3.28 -10.67
CA GLU A 134 16.55 4.51 -10.43
C GLU A 134 15.83 5.37 -9.40
N VAL A 135 16.53 5.78 -8.37
CA VAL A 135 15.99 6.63 -7.29
C VAL A 135 16.68 7.99 -7.36
N MET A 136 16.01 8.95 -7.97
CA MET A 136 16.45 10.33 -8.06
C MET A 136 16.05 11.08 -6.80
N LYS A 137 17.06 11.47 -6.01
CA LYS A 137 16.89 12.11 -4.70
C LYS A 137 16.95 13.65 -4.77
N THR A 138 17.29 14.19 -5.92
CA THR A 138 17.28 15.64 -6.20
C THR A 138 16.34 15.93 -7.35
N ALA A 139 15.67 17.07 -7.30
CA ALA A 139 14.74 17.48 -8.35
C ALA A 139 15.50 17.83 -9.64
N ARG A 140 14.87 17.59 -10.79
CA ARG A 140 15.40 17.93 -12.12
C ARG A 140 14.32 18.63 -12.94
N ALA A 141 14.74 19.57 -13.78
CA ALA A 141 13.79 20.34 -14.59
C ALA A 141 13.04 19.45 -15.61
N ASP A 142 13.69 18.41 -16.12
CA ASP A 142 13.13 17.44 -17.09
C ASP A 142 12.24 16.36 -16.44
N THR A 143 11.98 16.44 -15.14
CA THR A 143 11.17 15.47 -14.39
C THR A 143 9.93 16.15 -13.82
N PRO A 144 8.74 15.54 -13.89
CA PRO A 144 7.53 16.06 -13.26
C PRO A 144 7.69 16.28 -11.76
N THR A 145 6.93 17.22 -11.21
CA THR A 145 6.87 17.46 -9.76
C THR A 145 6.13 16.34 -9.01
N GLY A 146 6.16 16.39 -7.69
CA GLY A 146 5.49 15.41 -6.82
C GLY A 146 6.46 14.50 -6.04
N GLY A 147 7.68 14.32 -6.53
CA GLY A 147 8.71 13.51 -5.87
C GLY A 147 9.55 14.29 -4.84
N ARG A 148 8.95 14.81 -3.77
CA ARG A 148 9.69 15.54 -2.70
C ARG A 148 10.71 14.66 -1.98
N GLY A 149 10.36 13.41 -1.71
CA GLY A 149 11.27 12.42 -1.15
C GLY A 149 12.25 11.94 -2.21
N ALA A 150 11.73 11.43 -3.30
CA ALA A 150 12.45 11.01 -4.49
C ALA A 150 11.48 10.81 -5.68
N THR A 151 12.05 10.81 -6.90
CA THR A 151 11.40 10.20 -8.05
C THR A 151 12.01 8.82 -8.29
N VAL A 152 11.18 7.79 -8.30
CA VAL A 152 11.59 6.41 -8.57
C VAL A 152 11.17 6.03 -9.97
N THR A 153 12.14 5.77 -10.84
CA THR A 153 11.90 5.35 -12.21
C THR A 153 12.14 3.87 -12.36
N ILE A 154 11.11 3.15 -12.77
CA ILE A 154 11.17 1.76 -13.18
C ILE A 154 11.46 1.75 -14.68
N VAL A 155 12.60 1.19 -15.07
CA VAL A 155 12.99 1.10 -16.48
C VAL A 155 12.83 -0.32 -16.97
N THR A 156 12.09 -0.52 -18.05
CA THR A 156 11.89 -1.84 -18.64
C THR A 156 12.87 -2.12 -19.77
N ALA A 157 13.13 -3.39 -20.04
CA ALA A 157 14.03 -3.80 -21.10
C ALA A 157 13.44 -3.50 -22.49
N LYS A 158 14.18 -2.78 -23.32
CA LYS A 158 13.82 -2.50 -24.72
C LYS A 158 14.58 -3.45 -25.66
N PRO A 159 13.91 -4.11 -26.64
CA PRO A 159 14.52 -5.16 -27.46
C PRO A 159 15.68 -4.69 -28.33
N LEU A 160 15.62 -3.48 -28.91
CA LEU A 160 16.71 -2.95 -29.74
C LEU A 160 17.96 -2.51 -28.95
N GLN A 161 17.84 -2.28 -27.62
CA GLN A 161 18.99 -1.98 -26.77
C GLN A 161 19.93 -3.18 -26.57
N LYS A 162 19.38 -4.38 -26.67
CA LYS A 162 20.13 -5.64 -26.58
C LYS A 162 19.67 -6.59 -27.68
N PRO A 163 20.19 -6.42 -28.92
CA PRO A 163 19.79 -7.19 -30.09
C PRO A 163 19.95 -8.70 -29.94
N GLY A 164 19.25 -9.43 -30.80
CA GLY A 164 19.27 -10.89 -30.86
C GLY A 164 18.19 -11.56 -30.01
N GLN A 165 18.04 -12.88 -30.21
CA GLN A 165 17.04 -13.68 -29.53
C GLN A 165 17.47 -13.99 -28.09
N ARG A 166 16.57 -13.75 -27.14
CA ARG A 166 16.72 -14.08 -25.73
C ARG A 166 15.44 -14.70 -25.21
N PHE A 167 15.59 -15.70 -24.38
CA PHE A 167 14.50 -16.40 -23.72
C PHE A 167 14.93 -16.80 -22.31
N SER A 168 14.08 -16.56 -21.35
CA SER A 168 14.23 -17.05 -19.98
C SER A 168 12.89 -17.52 -19.46
N LEU A 169 12.87 -18.63 -18.76
CA LEU A 169 11.70 -19.16 -18.07
C LEU A 169 12.12 -19.54 -16.65
N MET A 170 11.34 -19.12 -15.66
CA MET A 170 11.50 -19.46 -14.26
C MET A 170 10.24 -20.16 -13.76
N ALA A 171 10.43 -21.21 -12.98
CA ALA A 171 9.38 -21.83 -12.18
C ALA A 171 9.90 -22.06 -10.77
N LYS A 172 9.11 -21.67 -9.77
CA LYS A 172 9.45 -21.74 -8.35
C LYS A 172 8.24 -22.23 -7.56
N GLY A 173 8.46 -23.10 -6.62
CA GLY A 173 7.49 -23.46 -5.58
C GLY A 173 7.81 -22.71 -4.29
N ILE A 174 6.81 -22.11 -3.69
CA ILE A 174 6.92 -21.39 -2.41
C ILE A 174 6.18 -22.21 -1.37
N HIS A 175 6.90 -22.65 -0.33
CA HIS A 175 6.31 -23.34 0.81
C HIS A 175 6.22 -22.33 1.97
N ASP A 176 4.99 -22.07 2.40
CA ASP A 176 4.73 -21.21 3.56
C ASP A 176 4.26 -22.08 4.73
N THR A 177 5.01 -22.07 5.82
CA THR A 177 4.76 -22.90 7.01
C THR A 177 3.66 -22.35 7.91
N SER A 178 3.13 -21.18 7.62
CA SER A 178 2.02 -20.59 8.38
C SER A 178 0.64 -21.05 7.89
N VAL A 179 0.57 -21.73 6.74
CA VAL A 179 -0.70 -22.14 6.13
C VAL A 179 -1.38 -23.20 6.97
N GLU A 180 -2.61 -22.94 7.40
CA GLU A 180 -3.53 -23.93 7.97
C GLU A 180 -4.69 -24.19 7.03
N GLU A 181 -5.17 -23.17 6.30
CA GLU A 181 -6.18 -23.28 5.24
C GLU A 181 -5.59 -22.82 3.91
N GLY A 182 -5.72 -23.63 2.86
CA GLY A 182 -5.19 -23.36 1.51
C GLY A 182 -4.07 -24.30 1.10
N ASP A 183 -3.25 -23.86 0.15
CA ASP A 183 -2.16 -24.67 -0.41
C ASP A 183 -0.82 -24.29 0.25
N GLU A 184 -0.22 -25.23 0.98
CA GLU A 184 1.10 -25.03 1.62
C GLU A 184 2.22 -24.74 0.60
N VAL A 185 2.07 -25.23 -0.64
CA VAL A 185 3.04 -25.02 -1.72
C VAL A 185 2.35 -24.36 -2.90
N THR A 186 2.73 -23.13 -3.18
CA THR A 186 2.14 -22.31 -4.23
C THR A 186 3.13 -22.01 -5.35
N PRO A 187 2.67 -21.83 -6.60
CA PRO A 187 3.54 -21.61 -7.74
C PRO A 187 3.92 -20.15 -7.95
N GLU A 188 5.15 -19.94 -8.42
CA GLU A 188 5.59 -18.73 -9.07
C GLU A 188 6.19 -19.09 -10.43
N ILE A 189 5.65 -18.52 -11.52
CA ILE A 189 6.10 -18.78 -12.88
C ILE A 189 6.32 -17.45 -13.58
N ALA A 190 7.48 -17.27 -14.20
CA ALA A 190 7.79 -16.06 -14.96
C ALA A 190 8.57 -16.38 -16.22
N GLY A 191 8.38 -15.58 -17.25
CA GLY A 191 9.07 -15.76 -18.52
C GLY A 191 9.34 -14.44 -19.23
N ILE A 192 10.45 -14.41 -19.96
CA ILE A 192 10.86 -13.29 -20.81
C ILE A 192 11.24 -13.84 -22.17
N TYR A 193 10.73 -13.20 -23.21
CA TYR A 193 11.16 -13.38 -24.59
C TYR A 193 11.50 -12.03 -25.20
N SER A 194 12.62 -11.93 -25.93
CA SER A 194 13.03 -10.75 -26.68
C SER A 194 13.73 -11.18 -27.96
N ASN A 195 13.46 -10.51 -29.06
CA ASN A 195 14.14 -10.74 -30.32
C ASN A 195 14.16 -9.48 -31.22
N THR A 196 15.14 -9.42 -32.11
CA THR A 196 15.24 -8.41 -33.17
C THR A 196 15.19 -9.07 -34.55
N PHE A 197 14.66 -8.38 -35.54
CA PHE A 197 14.40 -8.90 -36.88
C PHE A 197 14.78 -7.85 -37.94
N ALA A 198 15.02 -8.31 -39.18
CA ALA A 198 15.31 -7.47 -40.34
C ALA A 198 16.48 -6.50 -40.09
N ASP A 199 17.64 -7.03 -39.75
CA ASP A 199 18.85 -6.27 -39.43
C ASP A 199 18.60 -5.17 -38.38
N GLU A 200 17.91 -5.58 -37.27
CA GLU A 200 17.58 -4.75 -36.12
C GLU A 200 16.57 -3.63 -36.39
N MET A 201 15.93 -3.63 -37.57
CA MET A 201 14.86 -2.67 -37.87
C MET A 201 13.65 -2.86 -36.96
N PHE A 202 13.34 -4.08 -36.56
CA PHE A 202 12.21 -4.40 -35.67
C PHE A 202 12.71 -5.12 -34.42
N GLY A 203 12.17 -4.72 -33.28
CA GLY A 203 12.37 -5.41 -32.03
C GLY A 203 11.03 -5.75 -31.37
N PHE A 204 10.96 -6.93 -30.76
CA PHE A 204 9.80 -7.35 -29.95
C PHE A 204 10.29 -7.98 -28.66
N SER A 205 9.68 -7.58 -27.54
CA SER A 205 9.85 -8.27 -26.26
C SER A 205 8.52 -8.45 -25.57
N ALA A 206 8.40 -9.55 -24.85
CA ALA A 206 7.28 -9.81 -23.95
C ALA A 206 7.80 -10.47 -22.67
N ASN A 207 7.21 -10.08 -21.56
CA ASN A 207 7.41 -10.75 -20.28
C ASN A 207 6.05 -11.06 -19.62
N PHE A 208 6.02 -12.06 -18.78
CA PHE A 208 4.88 -12.37 -17.93
C PHE A 208 5.37 -12.94 -16.61
N SER A 209 4.59 -12.77 -15.56
CA SER A 209 4.74 -13.46 -14.28
C SER A 209 3.39 -13.79 -13.69
N TYR A 210 3.28 -14.97 -13.12
CA TYR A 210 2.16 -15.40 -12.30
C TYR A 210 2.70 -15.85 -10.94
N HIS A 211 2.11 -15.36 -9.87
CA HIS A 211 2.48 -15.67 -8.51
C HIS A 211 1.23 -15.89 -7.68
N ARG A 212 1.16 -17.05 -7.02
CA ARG A 212 0.16 -17.32 -5.98
C ARG A 212 0.87 -17.54 -4.65
N ARG A 213 0.26 -17.06 -3.58
CA ARG A 213 0.72 -17.27 -2.21
C ARG A 213 -0.47 -17.40 -1.27
N ASP A 214 -0.49 -18.50 -0.53
CA ASP A 214 -1.40 -18.72 0.59
C ASP A 214 -0.57 -18.64 1.87
N PHE A 215 -1.07 -17.97 2.89
CA PHE A 215 -0.39 -17.80 4.18
C PHE A 215 -1.36 -17.39 5.27
N GLN A 216 -0.98 -17.62 6.53
CA GLN A 216 -1.75 -17.20 7.68
C GLN A 216 -1.04 -16.10 8.45
N ARG A 217 -1.81 -15.19 9.01
CA ARG A 217 -1.36 -14.16 9.92
C ARG A 217 -2.14 -14.25 11.22
N GLN A 218 -1.43 -14.20 12.34
CA GLN A 218 -2.01 -14.08 13.67
C GLN A 218 -1.68 -12.69 14.23
N ALA A 219 -2.65 -12.05 14.87
CA ALA A 219 -2.47 -10.72 15.42
C ALA A 219 -3.23 -10.50 16.72
N ALA A 220 -2.62 -9.72 17.62
CA ALA A 220 -3.29 -9.13 18.78
C ALA A 220 -3.48 -7.63 18.49
N ASN A 221 -4.71 -7.14 18.66
CA ASN A 221 -5.08 -5.80 18.28
C ASN A 221 -5.67 -5.04 19.47
N VAL A 222 -5.25 -3.79 19.61
CA VAL A 222 -5.90 -2.79 20.45
C VAL A 222 -6.44 -1.71 19.52
N ARG A 223 -7.75 -1.50 19.54
CA ARG A 223 -8.40 -0.57 18.61
C ARG A 223 -9.21 0.48 19.37
N SER A 224 -9.14 1.70 18.87
CA SER A 224 -9.83 2.87 19.39
C SER A 224 -9.55 3.12 20.88
N TRP A 225 -9.08 4.30 21.20
CA TRP A 225 -8.80 4.72 22.56
C TRP A 225 -9.91 5.66 23.03
N LEU A 226 -10.54 5.28 24.14
CA LEU A 226 -11.56 6.08 24.80
C LEU A 226 -10.93 6.90 25.91
N VAL A 227 -11.53 8.04 26.22
CA VAL A 227 -11.09 8.93 27.29
C VAL A 227 -12.20 9.09 28.34
N ASN A 228 -11.83 8.95 29.60
CA ASN A 228 -12.68 9.37 30.72
C ASN A 228 -12.06 10.60 31.37
N PRO A 229 -12.64 11.80 31.14
CA PRO A 229 -12.08 13.05 31.66
C PRO A 229 -12.35 13.28 33.14
N ASN A 230 -13.16 12.46 33.79
CA ASN A 230 -13.61 12.66 35.16
C ASN A 230 -13.41 11.41 36.03
N LEU A 231 -12.35 10.63 35.74
CA LEU A 231 -12.09 9.45 36.55
C LEU A 231 -11.78 9.82 37.99
N SER A 232 -12.69 9.46 38.91
CA SER A 232 -12.52 9.65 40.33
C SER A 232 -11.46 8.70 40.88
N VAL A 233 -10.55 9.21 41.72
CA VAL A 233 -9.51 8.42 42.39
C VAL A 233 -10.01 7.72 43.67
N ASP A 234 -11.29 7.85 43.99
CA ASP A 234 -11.83 7.39 45.29
C ASP A 234 -12.23 5.91 45.34
N ALA A 235 -11.95 5.10 44.32
CA ALA A 235 -12.28 3.69 44.28
C ALA A 235 -11.20 2.85 44.98
N GLU A 236 -11.58 1.96 45.89
CA GLU A 236 -10.69 1.11 46.69
C GLU A 236 -9.77 0.18 45.85
N ASN A 237 -10.03 0.02 44.55
CA ASN A 237 -9.32 -0.90 43.67
C ASN A 237 -8.62 -0.21 42.51
N ILE A 238 -8.24 1.06 42.69
CA ILE A 238 -7.53 1.83 41.67
C ILE A 238 -6.05 1.94 42.07
N ILE A 239 -5.16 1.56 41.15
CA ILE A 239 -3.74 1.90 41.18
C ILE A 239 -3.53 3.02 40.18
N ASP A 240 -3.28 4.24 40.66
CA ASP A 240 -3.10 5.43 39.85
C ASP A 240 -1.64 5.91 39.93
N ASN A 241 -0.89 5.69 38.87
CA ASN A 241 0.50 6.11 38.79
C ASN A 241 0.70 7.46 38.09
N ARG A 242 -0.39 8.20 37.82
CA ARG A 242 -0.29 9.53 37.22
C ARG A 242 0.43 10.49 38.17
N PRO A 243 1.19 11.47 37.65
CA PRO A 243 1.77 12.52 38.48
C PRO A 243 0.68 13.26 39.26
N MET A 244 0.92 13.54 40.54
CA MET A 244 0.01 14.29 41.39
C MET A 244 0.41 15.74 41.46
N ASP A 245 -0.58 16.63 41.53
CA ASP A 245 -0.38 18.06 41.83
C ASP A 245 -0.07 18.31 43.31
N ALA A 246 0.11 19.58 43.69
CA ALA A 246 0.45 19.96 45.07
C ALA A 246 -0.68 19.69 46.07
N ASP A 247 -1.92 19.54 45.61
CA ASP A 247 -3.11 19.27 46.40
C ASP A 247 -3.43 17.76 46.46
N GLY A 248 -2.60 16.91 45.82
CA GLY A 248 -2.75 15.48 45.79
C GLY A 248 -3.75 14.94 44.78
N ASN A 249 -4.13 15.74 43.78
CA ASN A 249 -5.00 15.31 42.70
C ASN A 249 -4.14 14.92 41.49
N PRO A 250 -4.61 13.98 40.63
CA PRO A 250 -3.92 13.67 39.40
C PRO A 250 -3.75 14.89 38.51
N ALA A 251 -2.55 15.06 37.95
CA ALA A 251 -2.23 16.20 37.11
C ALA A 251 -3.18 16.32 35.91
N LYS A 252 -3.59 17.52 35.61
CA LYS A 252 -4.49 17.82 34.49
C LYS A 252 -3.69 17.79 33.19
N GLN A 253 -3.84 16.74 32.41
CA GLN A 253 -3.04 16.48 31.20
C GLN A 253 -3.84 16.58 29.88
N PHE A 254 -5.16 16.48 29.96
CA PHE A 254 -6.05 16.46 28.80
C PHE A 254 -6.89 17.73 28.75
N PHE A 255 -6.93 18.37 27.57
CA PHE A 255 -7.83 19.49 27.35
C PHE A 255 -9.21 18.99 26.92
N ASP A 256 -10.19 19.12 27.80
CA ASP A 256 -11.57 18.82 27.48
C ASP A 256 -12.29 20.12 27.03
N PRO A 257 -12.67 20.22 25.74
CA PRO A 257 -13.35 21.38 25.21
C PRO A 257 -14.77 21.57 25.80
N ASN A 258 -15.32 20.56 26.46
CA ASN A 258 -16.64 20.59 27.08
C ASN A 258 -16.58 20.86 28.59
N ALA A 259 -15.41 20.92 29.19
CA ALA A 259 -15.22 21.25 30.59
C ALA A 259 -15.19 22.78 30.77
N GLY A 260 -15.96 23.30 31.77
CA GLY A 260 -16.07 24.73 32.00
C GLY A 260 -16.78 25.52 30.88
N ASP A 261 -16.66 26.83 30.90
CA ASP A 261 -17.32 27.71 29.91
C ASP A 261 -16.55 27.79 28.56
N ASN A 262 -15.25 27.50 28.57
CA ASN A 262 -14.37 27.65 27.38
C ASN A 262 -13.44 26.42 27.15
N GLY A 263 -13.74 25.30 27.75
CA GLY A 263 -12.85 24.15 27.86
C GLY A 263 -11.78 24.34 28.93
N GLU A 264 -11.38 23.29 29.58
CA GLU A 264 -10.28 23.31 30.56
C GLU A 264 -9.46 22.02 30.52
N PHE A 265 -8.24 22.08 31.09
CA PHE A 265 -7.46 20.86 31.27
C PHE A 265 -8.03 20.06 32.45
N VAL A 266 -8.26 18.79 32.19
CA VAL A 266 -8.77 17.79 33.14
C VAL A 266 -7.81 16.64 33.31
N SER A 267 -7.99 15.93 34.40
CA SER A 267 -7.26 14.67 34.63
C SER A 267 -8.02 13.53 33.96
N ALA A 268 -7.47 12.99 32.88
CA ALA A 268 -8.11 11.95 32.10
C ALA A 268 -7.46 10.57 32.28
N ALA A 269 -8.24 9.52 32.07
CA ALA A 269 -7.75 8.16 31.88
C ALA A 269 -8.10 7.70 30.47
N PHE A 270 -7.17 6.96 29.86
CA PHE A 270 -7.29 6.41 28.53
C PHE A 270 -7.38 4.89 28.60
N PHE A 271 -8.28 4.29 27.84
CA PHE A 271 -8.45 2.84 27.80
C PHE A 271 -8.86 2.37 26.41
N PRO A 272 -8.52 1.14 26.00
CA PRO A 272 -8.91 0.63 24.70
C PRO A 272 -10.41 0.33 24.65
N GLN A 273 -11.05 0.69 23.54
CA GLN A 273 -12.43 0.32 23.26
C GLN A 273 -12.56 -1.16 22.89
N GLU A 274 -11.60 -1.68 22.12
CA GLU A 274 -11.55 -3.07 21.74
C GLU A 274 -10.18 -3.66 21.97
N VAL A 275 -10.14 -4.84 22.57
CA VAL A 275 -8.97 -5.71 22.60
C VAL A 275 -9.37 -7.02 21.97
N SER A 276 -8.70 -7.41 20.90
CA SER A 276 -9.05 -8.59 20.14
C SER A 276 -7.82 -9.31 19.59
N PHE A 277 -8.00 -10.59 19.34
CA PHE A 277 -7.09 -11.42 18.58
C PHE A 277 -7.72 -11.75 17.23
N SER A 278 -6.89 -11.93 16.21
CA SER A 278 -7.35 -12.39 14.90
C SER A 278 -6.42 -13.44 14.32
N LYS A 279 -7.04 -14.33 13.56
CA LYS A 279 -6.42 -15.34 12.72
C LYS A 279 -6.94 -15.10 11.31
N ASP A 280 -6.04 -14.73 10.41
CA ASP A 280 -6.34 -14.30 9.05
C ASP A 280 -5.73 -15.30 8.07
N ASP A 281 -6.56 -16.00 7.31
CA ASP A 281 -6.14 -16.89 6.23
C ASP A 281 -6.21 -16.12 4.91
N ILE A 282 -5.03 -15.86 4.33
CA ILE A 282 -4.87 -14.94 3.20
C ILE A 282 -4.41 -15.69 1.97
N GLN A 283 -5.14 -15.49 0.88
CA GLN A 283 -4.80 -16.00 -0.46
C GLN A 283 -4.55 -14.82 -1.38
N ARG A 284 -3.44 -14.86 -2.10
CA ARG A 284 -3.05 -13.78 -3.01
C ARG A 284 -2.59 -14.33 -4.35
N GLU A 285 -3.14 -13.77 -5.41
CA GLU A 285 -2.76 -14.06 -6.79
C GLU A 285 -2.35 -12.78 -7.51
N ARG A 286 -1.32 -12.87 -8.34
CA ARG A 286 -0.84 -11.78 -9.20
C ARG A 286 -0.51 -12.30 -10.58
N LEU A 287 -0.96 -11.57 -11.58
CA LEU A 287 -0.61 -11.76 -12.98
C LEU A 287 -0.08 -10.46 -13.55
N ASN A 288 1.16 -10.46 -14.00
CA ASN A 288 1.75 -9.31 -14.69
C ASN A 288 2.17 -9.73 -16.10
N ALA A 289 1.97 -8.85 -17.06
CA ALA A 289 2.50 -9.02 -18.40
C ALA A 289 2.84 -7.67 -19.03
N GLN A 290 3.85 -7.66 -19.86
CA GLN A 290 4.26 -6.51 -20.65
C GLN A 290 4.67 -6.95 -22.05
N ALA A 291 4.30 -6.17 -23.05
CA ALA A 291 4.78 -6.32 -24.43
C ALA A 291 5.36 -4.99 -24.90
N THR A 292 6.51 -5.05 -25.55
CA THR A 292 7.16 -3.88 -26.17
C THR A 292 7.51 -4.20 -27.61
N PHE A 293 7.10 -3.34 -28.52
CA PHE A 293 7.43 -3.39 -29.93
C PHE A 293 8.24 -2.14 -30.29
N GLN A 294 9.36 -2.31 -30.99
CA GLN A 294 10.17 -1.22 -31.51
C GLN A 294 10.31 -1.32 -33.02
N PHE A 295 10.29 -0.17 -33.69
CA PHE A 295 10.53 -0.03 -35.12
C PHE A 295 11.52 1.11 -35.37
N ALA A 296 12.69 0.78 -35.90
CA ALA A 296 13.75 1.70 -36.26
C ALA A 296 13.96 1.68 -37.80
N PRO A 297 13.17 2.47 -38.56
CA PRO A 297 13.29 2.50 -40.03
C PRO A 297 14.63 3.05 -40.52
N THR A 298 15.30 3.82 -39.66
CA THR A 298 16.61 4.41 -39.89
C THR A 298 17.36 4.50 -38.57
N ASP A 299 18.68 4.65 -38.60
CA ASP A 299 19.53 4.73 -37.39
C ASP A 299 19.21 5.94 -36.50
N ASN A 300 18.51 6.95 -37.05
CA ASN A 300 18.17 8.17 -36.33
C ASN A 300 16.71 8.31 -35.92
N LEU A 301 15.85 7.28 -36.16
CA LEU A 301 14.44 7.34 -35.83
C LEU A 301 13.96 6.00 -35.28
N THR A 302 13.46 6.01 -34.04
CA THR A 302 12.94 4.82 -33.37
C THR A 302 11.54 5.09 -32.84
N PHE A 303 10.59 4.22 -33.17
CA PHE A 303 9.25 4.16 -32.60
C PHE A 303 9.18 3.02 -31.57
N THR A 304 8.59 3.28 -30.43
CA THR A 304 8.35 2.29 -29.39
C THR A 304 6.87 2.29 -29.02
N LEU A 305 6.22 1.13 -29.03
CA LEU A 305 4.90 0.89 -28.48
C LEU A 305 5.03 -0.10 -27.35
N ASP A 306 4.51 0.23 -26.19
CA ASP A 306 4.50 -0.67 -25.05
C ASP A 306 3.11 -0.75 -24.40
N HIS A 307 2.81 -1.94 -23.86
CA HIS A 307 1.59 -2.20 -23.12
C HIS A 307 1.89 -3.08 -21.92
N THR A 308 1.42 -2.65 -20.75
CA THR A 308 1.62 -3.35 -19.48
C THR A 308 0.26 -3.62 -18.84
N ILE A 309 0.08 -4.81 -18.31
CA ILE A 309 -1.06 -5.20 -17.48
C ILE A 309 -0.57 -5.77 -16.15
N SER A 310 -1.30 -5.49 -15.09
CA SER A 310 -1.09 -6.05 -13.75
C SER A 310 -2.44 -6.30 -13.11
N ASN A 311 -2.71 -7.54 -12.76
CA ASN A 311 -3.91 -7.95 -12.06
C ASN A 311 -3.49 -8.57 -10.73
N ALA A 312 -4.08 -8.12 -9.63
CA ALA A 312 -3.84 -8.68 -8.32
C ALA A 312 -5.18 -8.91 -7.60
N THR A 313 -5.33 -10.08 -7.02
CA THR A 313 -6.48 -10.42 -6.17
C THR A 313 -5.95 -10.88 -4.82
N THR A 314 -6.50 -10.32 -3.75
CA THR A 314 -6.23 -10.75 -2.38
C THR A 314 -7.55 -11.09 -1.72
N GLY A 315 -7.68 -12.32 -1.24
CA GLY A 315 -8.77 -12.78 -0.38
C GLY A 315 -8.26 -12.98 1.03
N ASN A 316 -9.04 -12.57 2.03
CA ASN A 316 -8.76 -12.78 3.44
C ASN A 316 -10.04 -13.32 4.11
N ASN A 317 -9.95 -14.50 4.71
CA ASN A 317 -10.93 -15.02 5.64
C ASN A 317 -10.35 -14.90 7.05
N SER A 318 -11.03 -14.19 7.91
CA SER A 318 -10.54 -13.90 9.26
C SER A 318 -11.53 -14.34 10.31
N LEU A 319 -11.03 -14.95 11.36
CA LEU A 319 -11.70 -15.12 12.63
C LEU A 319 -11.08 -14.14 13.63
N SER A 320 -11.89 -13.26 14.20
CA SER A 320 -11.50 -12.37 15.28
C SER A 320 -12.33 -12.63 16.52
N TRP A 321 -11.70 -12.64 17.68
CA TRP A 321 -12.39 -12.74 18.96
C TRP A 321 -11.83 -11.71 19.93
N GLY A 322 -12.72 -11.13 20.74
CA GLY A 322 -12.29 -10.02 21.59
C GLY A 322 -13.38 -9.52 22.52
N ILE A 323 -13.00 -8.51 23.28
CA ILE A 323 -13.86 -7.79 24.19
C ILE A 323 -14.05 -6.36 23.73
N TRP A 324 -15.26 -5.84 23.95
CA TRP A 324 -15.63 -4.46 23.68
C TRP A 324 -15.89 -3.72 24.99
N ASN A 325 -15.36 -2.51 25.12
CA ASN A 325 -15.56 -1.62 26.24
C ASN A 325 -16.41 -0.41 25.79
N GLY A 326 -17.69 -0.38 26.14
CA GLY A 326 -18.62 0.70 25.76
C GLY A 326 -18.43 1.98 26.59
N SER A 327 -18.05 1.82 27.87
CA SER A 327 -17.84 2.94 28.77
C SER A 327 -16.80 2.62 29.83
N PHE A 328 -15.99 3.62 30.19
CA PHE A 328 -15.00 3.50 31.25
C PHE A 328 -15.50 4.13 32.55
N GLY A 329 -15.29 3.45 33.66
CA GLY A 329 -15.54 3.96 35.00
C GLY A 329 -16.94 3.77 35.57
N GLY A 330 -17.94 3.45 34.72
CA GLY A 330 -19.29 3.17 35.22
C GLY A 330 -19.45 1.77 35.84
N ASN A 331 -18.77 0.78 35.27
CA ASN A 331 -18.85 -0.64 35.64
C ASN A 331 -17.48 -1.23 35.98
N GLY A 332 -16.44 -0.39 36.18
CA GLY A 332 -15.10 -0.86 36.48
C GLY A 332 -15.00 -1.38 37.91
N ASN A 333 -14.50 -2.59 38.08
CA ASN A 333 -14.24 -3.22 39.39
C ASN A 333 -12.81 -2.90 39.87
N ALA A 334 -11.87 -2.81 38.97
CA ALA A 334 -10.48 -2.46 39.25
C ALA A 334 -9.76 -1.96 37.99
N TYR A 335 -8.79 -1.09 38.16
CA TYR A 335 -7.89 -0.67 37.10
C TYR A 335 -6.55 -0.20 37.62
N GLU A 336 -5.53 -0.27 36.75
CA GLU A 336 -4.19 0.27 36.98
C GLU A 336 -3.85 1.23 35.83
N LEU A 337 -3.53 2.49 36.19
CA LEU A 337 -3.12 3.52 35.24
C LEU A 337 -1.61 3.72 35.32
N ASP A 338 -0.97 3.92 34.17
CA ASP A 338 0.42 4.35 34.09
C ASP A 338 0.58 5.85 34.39
N GLU A 339 1.80 6.36 34.31
CA GLU A 339 2.13 7.77 34.52
C GLU A 339 1.47 8.74 33.52
N ASN A 340 1.04 8.25 32.37
CA ASN A 340 0.36 9.01 31.33
C ASN A 340 -1.17 8.97 31.44
N GLY A 341 -1.69 8.19 32.38
CA GLY A 341 -3.11 7.96 32.54
C GLY A 341 -3.67 6.86 31.65
N THR A 342 -2.80 6.05 31.03
CA THR A 342 -3.23 4.90 30.24
C THR A 342 -3.56 3.74 31.15
N ALA A 343 -4.73 3.16 31.01
CA ALA A 343 -5.08 1.94 31.74
C ALA A 343 -4.28 0.76 31.18
N ILE A 344 -3.35 0.23 31.96
CA ILE A 344 -2.54 -0.96 31.65
C ILE A 344 -3.17 -2.25 32.18
N TYR A 345 -4.13 -2.14 33.06
CA TYR A 345 -5.02 -3.21 33.52
C TYR A 345 -6.41 -2.63 33.73
N TYR A 346 -7.43 -3.40 33.36
CA TYR A 346 -8.82 -3.02 33.56
C TYR A 346 -9.67 -4.28 33.77
N ASN A 347 -10.47 -4.28 34.82
CA ASN A 347 -11.49 -5.29 35.12
C ASN A 347 -12.83 -4.60 35.21
N SER A 348 -13.79 -5.03 34.41
CA SER A 348 -15.15 -4.48 34.40
C SER A 348 -16.21 -5.57 34.39
N ALA A 349 -17.39 -5.22 34.87
CA ALA A 349 -18.59 -6.04 34.74
C ALA A 349 -19.39 -5.63 33.50
N GLY A 350 -20.02 -6.58 32.83
CA GLY A 350 -20.91 -6.33 31.71
C GLY A 350 -20.21 -6.09 30.38
N ASP A 351 -20.93 -5.42 29.45
CA ASP A 351 -20.64 -5.29 28.02
C ASP A 351 -20.65 -6.65 27.29
N ASP A 352 -19.83 -6.84 26.26
CA ASP A 352 -19.88 -8.03 25.44
C ASP A 352 -18.50 -8.58 25.08
N ALA A 353 -18.51 -9.82 24.61
CA ALA A 353 -17.42 -10.46 23.92
C ALA A 353 -17.93 -11.06 22.62
N SER A 354 -17.13 -11.00 21.57
CA SER A 354 -17.54 -11.43 20.24
C SER A 354 -16.58 -12.41 19.59
N PHE A 355 -17.14 -13.23 18.72
CA PHE A 355 -16.49 -14.03 17.71
C PHE A 355 -16.94 -13.49 16.37
N THR A 356 -16.03 -12.88 15.64
CA THR A 356 -16.36 -12.18 14.40
C THR A 356 -15.77 -12.92 13.23
N ALA A 357 -16.60 -13.40 12.31
CA ALA A 357 -16.15 -13.86 11.01
C ALA A 357 -16.09 -12.67 10.05
N PHE A 358 -15.00 -12.57 9.30
CA PHE A 358 -14.75 -11.51 8.37
C PHE A 358 -14.20 -12.06 7.06
N ARG A 359 -14.79 -11.63 5.97
CA ARG A 359 -14.30 -11.89 4.61
C ARG A 359 -13.97 -10.57 3.95
N GLU A 360 -12.76 -10.49 3.41
CA GLU A 360 -12.28 -9.34 2.65
C GLU A 360 -11.74 -9.81 1.31
N THR A 361 -12.12 -9.10 0.25
CA THR A 361 -11.57 -9.32 -1.09
C THR A 361 -11.12 -7.97 -1.64
N ALA A 362 -9.94 -7.92 -2.21
CA ALA A 362 -9.42 -6.77 -2.92
C ALA A 362 -8.92 -7.19 -4.29
N GLU A 363 -9.49 -6.59 -5.33
CA GLU A 363 -9.07 -6.75 -6.72
C GLU A 363 -8.43 -5.45 -7.20
N VAL A 364 -7.28 -5.54 -7.85
CA VAL A 364 -6.57 -4.40 -8.43
C VAL A 364 -6.21 -4.74 -9.87
N ASP A 365 -6.77 -3.98 -10.79
CA ASP A 365 -6.49 -4.09 -12.22
C ASP A 365 -5.79 -2.84 -12.72
N SER A 366 -4.57 -2.97 -13.23
CA SER A 366 -3.79 -1.87 -13.79
C SER A 366 -3.41 -2.14 -15.24
N LYS A 367 -3.56 -1.11 -16.08
CA LYS A 367 -3.18 -1.15 -17.50
C LYS A 367 -2.47 0.14 -17.86
N ALA A 368 -1.40 0.03 -18.62
CA ALA A 368 -0.71 1.20 -19.17
C ALA A 368 -0.33 0.93 -20.62
N THR A 369 -0.56 1.93 -21.48
CA THR A 369 -0.19 1.88 -22.91
C THR A 369 0.55 3.15 -23.26
N GLY A 370 1.68 3.03 -23.92
CA GLY A 370 2.49 4.17 -24.31
C GLY A 370 3.10 4.06 -25.69
N ILE A 371 3.25 5.21 -26.32
CA ILE A 371 3.94 5.39 -27.60
C ILE A 371 5.08 6.38 -27.36
N ASN A 372 6.27 6.01 -27.80
CA ASN A 372 7.44 6.87 -27.72
C ASN A 372 8.10 6.96 -29.11
N VAL A 373 8.58 8.15 -29.48
CA VAL A 373 9.31 8.41 -30.73
C VAL A 373 10.60 9.14 -30.40
N GLU A 374 11.73 8.48 -30.62
CA GLU A 374 13.05 9.05 -30.49
C GLU A 374 13.57 9.42 -31.89
N TRP A 375 13.91 10.71 -32.11
CA TRP A 375 14.37 11.22 -33.40
C TRP A 375 15.60 12.08 -33.23
N LEU A 376 16.70 11.63 -33.83
CA LEU A 376 17.92 12.44 -34.00
C LEU A 376 17.77 13.26 -35.29
N ALA A 377 17.21 14.47 -35.18
CA ALA A 377 16.88 15.32 -36.33
C ALA A 377 18.11 15.83 -37.06
N THR A 378 19.20 16.13 -36.33
CA THR A 378 20.53 16.45 -36.85
C THR A 378 21.59 15.82 -35.95
N GLU A 379 22.86 15.87 -36.32
CA GLU A 379 23.97 15.37 -35.47
C GLU A 379 23.97 15.98 -34.05
N ASN A 380 23.39 17.17 -33.89
CA ASN A 380 23.40 17.90 -32.63
C ASN A 380 22.02 18.12 -32.00
N LEU A 381 20.93 17.74 -32.66
CA LEU A 381 19.58 17.99 -32.18
C LEU A 381 18.75 16.71 -32.18
N SER A 382 18.28 16.31 -31.01
CA SER A 382 17.34 15.19 -30.86
C SER A 382 16.02 15.64 -30.24
N PHE A 383 14.96 14.93 -30.61
CA PHE A 383 13.63 15.07 -30.04
C PHE A 383 13.17 13.73 -29.49
N ASN A 384 12.42 13.78 -28.41
CA ASN A 384 11.71 12.66 -27.83
C ASN A 384 10.25 13.05 -27.64
N PHE A 385 9.35 12.38 -28.34
CA PHE A 385 7.91 12.52 -28.16
C PHE A 385 7.39 11.30 -27.41
N ASP A 386 6.59 11.52 -26.36
CA ASP A 386 5.98 10.47 -25.56
C ASP A 386 4.50 10.77 -25.32
N ALA A 387 3.67 9.75 -25.49
CA ALA A 387 2.25 9.81 -25.16
C ALA A 387 1.83 8.52 -24.51
N HIS A 388 1.15 8.60 -23.34
CA HIS A 388 0.68 7.42 -22.67
C HIS A 388 -0.61 7.64 -21.91
N THR A 389 -1.28 6.52 -21.62
CA THR A 389 -2.35 6.43 -20.65
C THR A 389 -2.13 5.27 -19.72
N SER A 390 -2.41 5.48 -18.44
CA SER A 390 -2.36 4.48 -17.39
C SER A 390 -3.65 4.53 -16.60
N LYS A 391 -4.27 3.38 -16.35
CA LYS A 391 -5.51 3.25 -15.59
C LYS A 391 -5.39 2.13 -14.58
N THR A 392 -5.78 2.41 -13.35
CA THR A 392 -5.88 1.42 -12.26
C THR A 392 -7.27 1.47 -11.67
N THR A 393 -7.91 0.32 -11.57
CA THR A 393 -9.18 0.15 -10.84
C THR A 393 -8.97 -0.73 -9.63
N THR A 394 -9.59 -0.37 -8.53
CA THR A 394 -9.66 -1.19 -7.32
C THR A 394 -11.11 -1.49 -7.00
N ASP A 395 -11.40 -2.73 -6.62
CA ASP A 395 -12.73 -3.11 -6.16
C ASP A 395 -12.60 -4.19 -5.07
N ASN A 396 -13.54 -4.22 -4.17
CA ASN A 396 -13.63 -5.22 -3.11
C ASN A 396 -14.98 -5.97 -3.13
N GLY A 397 -15.47 -6.24 -4.33
CA GLY A 397 -16.70 -6.98 -4.59
C GLY A 397 -17.79 -6.14 -5.26
N LYS A 398 -18.44 -6.72 -6.27
CA LYS A 398 -19.39 -6.00 -7.15
C LYS A 398 -20.81 -5.99 -6.61
N ASP A 399 -21.18 -6.98 -5.80
CA ASP A 399 -22.54 -7.16 -5.31
C ASP A 399 -22.61 -6.89 -3.81
N PRO A 400 -23.68 -6.25 -3.31
CA PRO A 400 -23.95 -6.15 -1.88
C PRO A 400 -24.06 -7.54 -1.25
N GLY A 401 -23.63 -7.66 0.00
CA GLY A 401 -23.69 -8.91 0.74
C GLY A 401 -22.35 -9.63 0.82
N LEU A 402 -22.38 -10.94 0.66
CA LEU A 402 -21.20 -11.78 0.83
C LEU A 402 -20.12 -11.59 -0.24
N ASN A 403 -20.46 -10.96 -1.36
CA ASN A 403 -19.50 -10.63 -2.41
C ASN A 403 -18.82 -9.27 -2.22
N SER A 404 -19.12 -8.57 -1.13
CA SER A 404 -18.39 -7.40 -0.63
C SER A 404 -17.56 -7.79 0.59
N ASN A 405 -16.78 -6.85 1.13
CA ASN A 405 -16.20 -7.07 2.44
C ASN A 405 -17.32 -7.24 3.47
N ALA A 406 -17.41 -8.41 4.05
CA ALA A 406 -18.49 -8.80 4.96
C ALA A 406 -17.92 -9.15 6.33
N ARG A 407 -18.50 -8.55 7.37
CA ARG A 407 -18.21 -8.85 8.76
C ARG A 407 -19.51 -9.20 9.46
N ILE A 408 -19.57 -10.38 10.05
CA ILE A 408 -20.68 -10.80 10.89
C ILE A 408 -20.16 -10.92 12.32
N ILE A 409 -20.81 -10.21 13.24
CA ILE A 409 -20.41 -10.14 14.64
C ILE A 409 -21.39 -10.98 15.45
N LEU A 410 -20.95 -12.17 15.84
CA LEU A 410 -21.65 -13.05 16.77
C LEU A 410 -20.94 -13.00 18.12
N GLY A 411 -21.69 -13.02 19.21
CA GLY A 411 -21.10 -12.91 20.54
C GLY A 411 -22.12 -13.10 21.64
N SER A 412 -21.70 -12.81 22.86
CA SER A 412 -22.56 -12.93 24.04
C SER A 412 -22.29 -11.78 25.00
N ALA A 413 -23.37 -11.30 25.61
CA ALA A 413 -23.34 -10.38 26.77
C ALA A 413 -23.54 -11.10 28.10
N GLU A 414 -23.53 -12.42 28.13
CA GLU A 414 -23.65 -13.25 29.34
C GLU A 414 -22.32 -13.33 30.12
N LEU A 415 -21.63 -12.18 30.28
CA LEU A 415 -20.41 -12.09 31.07
C LEU A 415 -20.67 -11.59 32.47
N SER A 416 -19.95 -12.17 33.45
CA SER A 416 -19.86 -11.59 34.79
C SER A 416 -18.80 -10.49 34.86
N THR A 417 -17.63 -10.76 34.34
CA THR A 417 -16.54 -9.78 34.24
C THR A 417 -15.66 -10.05 33.02
N LYS A 418 -15.01 -9.01 32.55
CA LYS A 418 -13.92 -9.06 31.58
C LYS A 418 -12.73 -8.29 32.11
N GLU A 419 -11.55 -8.70 31.70
CA GLU A 419 -10.30 -8.07 32.04
C GLU A 419 -9.48 -7.86 30.77
N TYR A 420 -8.69 -6.80 30.72
CA TYR A 420 -7.61 -6.72 29.77
C TYR A 420 -6.29 -6.38 30.46
N PHE A 421 -5.19 -6.72 29.77
CA PHE A 421 -3.82 -6.49 30.21
C PHE A 421 -3.06 -5.84 29.06
N PHE A 422 -2.37 -4.74 29.38
CA PHE A 422 -1.51 -4.04 28.44
C PHE A 422 -0.27 -3.56 29.20
N ARG A 423 0.79 -4.33 29.14
CA ARG A 423 2.05 -4.03 29.83
C ARG A 423 3.17 -3.92 28.81
N GLU A 424 4.15 -3.06 29.13
CA GLU A 424 5.34 -2.89 28.28
C GLU A 424 6.07 -4.22 28.09
N GLY A 425 6.31 -4.59 26.83
CA GLY A 425 6.99 -5.82 26.43
C GLY A 425 6.11 -7.06 26.30
N ASP A 426 4.85 -7.00 26.70
CA ASP A 426 3.89 -8.09 26.55
C ASP A 426 2.92 -7.82 25.37
N VAL A 427 2.37 -8.89 24.81
CA VAL A 427 1.25 -8.78 23.89
C VAL A 427 -0.01 -8.38 24.67
N PRO A 428 -0.83 -7.43 24.18
CA PRO A 428 -2.11 -7.12 24.80
C PRO A 428 -2.97 -8.37 24.92
N GLY A 429 -3.54 -8.60 26.10
CA GLY A 429 -4.36 -9.77 26.36
C GLY A 429 -5.65 -9.42 27.06
N PHE A 430 -6.59 -10.35 27.05
CA PHE A 430 -7.84 -10.22 27.78
C PHE A 430 -8.29 -11.54 28.38
N ASN A 431 -9.20 -11.47 29.36
CA ASN A 431 -9.82 -12.62 29.98
C ASN A 431 -11.34 -12.38 30.15
N ILE A 432 -12.13 -13.43 30.11
CA ILE A 432 -13.58 -13.37 30.23
C ILE A 432 -14.06 -14.37 31.24
N ASN A 433 -14.89 -13.93 32.21
CA ASN A 433 -15.63 -14.78 33.12
C ASN A 433 -17.12 -14.76 32.76
N TRP A 434 -17.65 -15.91 32.45
CA TRP A 434 -19.04 -16.03 32.01
C TRP A 434 -20.00 -16.19 33.21
N ASN A 435 -21.27 -15.72 33.06
CA ASN A 435 -22.30 -15.81 34.11
C ASN A 435 -22.64 -17.22 34.51
N ASN A 436 -22.41 -18.20 33.65
CA ASN A 436 -22.64 -19.62 33.95
C ASN A 436 -21.59 -20.23 34.90
N GLY A 437 -20.59 -19.45 35.32
CA GLY A 437 -19.50 -19.89 36.20
C GLY A 437 -18.50 -20.81 35.52
N THR A 438 -18.52 -20.91 34.19
CA THR A 438 -17.53 -21.64 33.38
C THR A 438 -16.55 -20.68 32.72
N GLN A 439 -15.48 -21.22 32.19
CA GLN A 439 -14.47 -20.45 31.41
C GLN A 439 -14.91 -20.31 29.95
N GLU A 440 -15.98 -20.96 29.52
CA GLU A 440 -16.46 -20.96 28.13
C GLU A 440 -17.94 -20.58 28.07
N VAL A 441 -18.29 -19.76 27.08
CA VAL A 441 -19.68 -19.47 26.77
C VAL A 441 -20.32 -20.72 26.13
N SER A 442 -21.60 -20.98 26.46
CA SER A 442 -22.36 -22.02 25.77
C SER A 442 -22.79 -21.53 24.39
N PRO A 443 -22.63 -22.31 23.29
CA PRO A 443 -23.07 -21.90 21.97
C PRO A 443 -24.50 -21.35 21.89
N ASN A 444 -25.43 -21.90 22.69
CA ASN A 444 -26.80 -21.42 22.74
C ASN A 444 -27.00 -20.02 23.37
N GLN A 445 -25.91 -19.41 23.87
CA GLN A 445 -25.88 -18.04 24.39
C GLN A 445 -25.23 -17.07 23.41
N ILE A 446 -24.82 -17.54 22.23
CA ILE A 446 -24.21 -16.71 21.18
C ILE A 446 -25.32 -16.17 20.27
N GLY A 447 -25.37 -14.88 20.13
CA GLY A 447 -26.29 -14.14 19.27
C GLY A 447 -25.59 -13.12 18.39
N SER A 448 -26.38 -12.37 17.61
CA SER A 448 -25.83 -11.35 16.72
C SER A 448 -26.22 -9.94 17.16
N ASN A 449 -25.24 -9.06 17.19
CA ASN A 449 -25.46 -7.65 17.46
C ASN A 449 -25.65 -6.87 16.16
N PHE A 450 -24.69 -6.93 15.25
CA PHE A 450 -24.83 -6.34 13.93
C PHE A 450 -23.83 -6.94 12.92
N SER A 451 -24.08 -6.66 11.66
CA SER A 451 -23.21 -7.05 10.56
C SER A 451 -22.86 -5.83 9.72
N ILE A 452 -21.66 -5.83 9.19
CA ILE A 452 -21.13 -4.71 8.38
C ILE A 452 -20.76 -5.26 7.01
N PHE A 453 -21.25 -4.59 5.97
CA PHE A 453 -20.90 -4.86 4.59
C PHE A 453 -20.30 -3.57 4.02
N THR A 454 -19.09 -3.65 3.48
CA THR A 454 -18.38 -2.47 2.94
C THR A 454 -18.01 -2.67 1.50
N ARG A 455 -18.06 -1.59 0.72
CA ARG A 455 -17.51 -1.54 -0.61
C ARG A 455 -16.80 -0.21 -0.83
N THR A 456 -15.60 -0.26 -1.39
CA THR A 456 -14.75 0.91 -1.60
C THR A 456 -14.05 0.84 -2.96
N PRO A 457 -14.81 0.86 -4.07
CA PRO A 457 -14.20 0.89 -5.40
C PRO A 457 -13.50 2.22 -5.63
N GLY A 458 -12.43 2.15 -6.40
CA GLY A 458 -11.67 3.32 -6.79
C GLY A 458 -11.12 3.19 -8.20
N GLU A 459 -10.95 4.31 -8.85
CA GLU A 459 -10.34 4.41 -10.16
C GLU A 459 -9.33 5.55 -10.18
N SER A 460 -8.17 5.29 -10.74
CA SER A 460 -7.15 6.29 -11.03
C SER A 460 -6.79 6.21 -12.50
N GLU A 461 -6.76 7.34 -13.17
CA GLU A 461 -6.35 7.42 -14.57
C GLU A 461 -5.35 8.57 -14.75
N VAL A 462 -4.28 8.31 -15.53
CA VAL A 462 -3.28 9.30 -15.92
C VAL A 462 -3.12 9.25 -17.42
N SER A 463 -3.28 10.38 -18.07
CA SER A 463 -2.97 10.57 -19.49
C SER A 463 -1.94 11.68 -19.64
N GLN A 464 -0.86 11.43 -20.37
CA GLN A 464 0.24 12.36 -20.51
C GLN A 464 0.71 12.43 -21.97
N VAL A 465 1.03 13.63 -22.42
CA VAL A 465 1.73 13.88 -23.69
C VAL A 465 2.92 14.80 -23.38
N GLN A 466 4.10 14.43 -23.87
CA GLN A 466 5.34 15.14 -23.61
C GLN A 466 6.18 15.24 -24.89
N LEU A 467 6.85 16.37 -25.05
CA LEU A 467 7.84 16.60 -26.09
C LEU A 467 9.11 17.19 -25.46
N ASP A 468 10.21 16.50 -25.65
CA ASP A 468 11.51 16.92 -25.18
C ASP A 468 12.46 17.17 -26.36
N GLY A 469 13.29 18.19 -26.26
CA GLY A 469 14.37 18.48 -27.18
C GLY A 469 15.71 18.52 -26.44
N LYS A 470 16.78 18.03 -27.07
CA LYS A 470 18.14 18.11 -26.58
C LYS A 470 19.05 18.60 -27.69
N LEU A 471 19.71 19.73 -27.45
CA LEU A 471 20.69 20.36 -28.35
C LEU A 471 22.09 20.24 -27.75
N PHE A 472 23.01 19.63 -28.49
CA PHE A 472 24.43 19.61 -28.16
C PHE A 472 25.11 20.83 -28.79
N THR A 473 25.81 21.62 -28.00
CA THR A 473 26.36 22.92 -28.43
C THR A 473 27.89 22.95 -28.46
N TYR A 474 28.55 22.29 -27.51
CA TYR A 474 30.02 22.22 -27.37
C TYR A 474 30.73 23.57 -27.61
N THR A 475 30.29 24.58 -26.84
CA THR A 475 30.85 25.95 -27.00
C THR A 475 32.13 26.15 -26.22
N ASP A 476 32.97 27.07 -26.66
CA ASP A 476 34.23 27.45 -25.98
C ASP A 476 33.99 28.01 -24.56
N ILE A 477 32.76 28.45 -24.25
CA ILE A 477 32.40 28.95 -22.92
C ILE A 477 31.97 27.84 -21.96
N GLY A 478 32.05 26.57 -22.38
CA GLY A 478 31.73 25.41 -21.55
C GLY A 478 30.29 24.93 -21.60
N LEU A 479 29.38 25.55 -22.38
CA LEU A 479 28.03 25.06 -22.57
C LEU A 479 28.06 23.82 -23.49
N GLU A 480 27.69 22.66 -22.96
CA GLU A 480 27.65 21.39 -23.69
C GLU A 480 26.29 21.05 -24.24
N THR A 481 25.25 21.16 -23.42
CA THR A 481 23.91 20.77 -23.84
C THR A 481 22.84 21.71 -23.30
N VAL A 482 21.82 21.90 -24.10
CA VAL A 482 20.57 22.54 -23.69
C VAL A 482 19.42 21.53 -23.87
N LYS A 483 18.64 21.31 -22.82
CA LYS A 483 17.39 20.52 -22.86
C LYS A 483 16.22 21.46 -22.67
N PHE A 484 15.15 21.19 -23.40
CA PHE A 484 13.89 21.92 -23.26
C PHE A 484 12.73 20.97 -23.53
N GLY A 485 11.58 21.27 -22.98
CA GLY A 485 10.39 20.44 -23.22
C GLY A 485 9.13 21.05 -22.70
N ALA A 486 8.03 20.41 -23.10
CA ALA A 486 6.69 20.73 -22.64
C ALA A 486 5.90 19.43 -22.43
N ALA A 487 5.05 19.42 -21.42
CA ALA A 487 4.17 18.30 -21.16
C ALA A 487 2.79 18.79 -20.74
N TYR A 488 1.78 17.97 -21.10
CA TYR A 488 0.42 18.05 -20.58
C TYR A 488 0.12 16.74 -19.88
N THR A 489 -0.36 16.83 -18.65
CA THR A 489 -0.75 15.65 -17.85
C THR A 489 -2.15 15.89 -17.31
N LYS A 490 -3.04 14.93 -17.54
CA LYS A 490 -4.35 14.87 -16.92
C LYS A 490 -4.40 13.66 -15.99
N GLN A 491 -4.74 13.89 -14.74
CA GLN A 491 -4.94 12.84 -13.73
C GLN A 491 -6.35 12.92 -13.19
N THR A 492 -7.06 11.80 -13.18
CA THR A 492 -8.37 11.68 -12.56
C THR A 492 -8.30 10.61 -11.46
N LEU A 493 -8.79 10.96 -10.31
CA LEU A 493 -8.97 10.04 -9.17
C LEU A 493 -10.45 10.04 -8.85
N SER A 494 -11.10 8.89 -8.91
CA SER A 494 -12.47 8.74 -8.49
C SER A 494 -12.64 7.55 -7.56
N GLY A 495 -13.55 7.67 -6.62
CA GLY A 495 -13.85 6.58 -5.70
C GLY A 495 -15.06 6.90 -4.86
N TRP A 496 -15.68 5.87 -4.39
CA TRP A 496 -16.72 5.99 -3.40
C TRP A 496 -16.54 4.91 -2.34
N GLY A 497 -16.99 5.18 -1.14
CA GLY A 497 -16.93 4.20 -0.06
C GLY A 497 -18.24 4.23 0.70
N GLY A 498 -18.71 3.07 1.05
CA GLY A 498 -19.90 2.94 1.83
C GLY A 498 -19.91 1.66 2.65
N SER A 499 -20.62 1.75 3.76
CA SER A 499 -20.87 0.61 4.62
C SER A 499 -22.37 0.52 4.87
N ASN A 500 -22.92 -0.65 4.65
CA ASN A 500 -24.26 -1.00 5.07
C ASN A 500 -24.17 -1.78 6.37
N ASN A 501 -24.69 -1.20 7.44
CA ASN A 501 -24.76 -1.87 8.73
C ASN A 501 -26.14 -2.47 8.89
N ALA A 502 -26.22 -3.76 9.19
CA ALA A 502 -27.44 -4.44 9.54
C ALA A 502 -27.46 -4.73 11.03
N ASN A 503 -28.30 -4.01 11.77
CA ASN A 503 -28.47 -4.26 13.19
C ASN A 503 -29.32 -5.50 13.42
N ALA A 504 -28.87 -6.37 14.29
CA ALA A 504 -29.65 -7.51 14.81
C ALA A 504 -30.22 -7.16 16.17
N PRO A 505 -31.12 -8.02 16.73
CA PRO A 505 -31.79 -7.74 17.99
C PRO A 505 -30.89 -7.56 19.22
N GLY A 506 -29.58 -7.72 19.07
CA GLY A 506 -28.62 -7.65 20.16
C GLY A 506 -28.32 -9.00 20.80
N PHE A 507 -27.21 -9.07 21.54
CA PHE A 507 -26.75 -10.32 22.15
C PHE A 507 -27.67 -10.90 23.23
N ASN A 508 -28.65 -10.17 23.72
CA ASN A 508 -29.49 -10.55 24.84
C ASN A 508 -30.95 -10.88 24.46
N ASN A 509 -31.26 -11.11 23.20
CA ASN A 509 -32.64 -11.22 22.73
C ASN A 509 -33.29 -12.60 22.87
N GLY A 510 -32.75 -13.56 23.56
CA GLY A 510 -33.42 -14.82 23.91
C GLY A 510 -33.83 -15.77 22.77
N THR A 511 -33.71 -15.37 21.49
CA THR A 511 -34.08 -16.17 20.31
C THR A 511 -32.86 -16.75 19.58
N PHE A 512 -31.71 -16.68 20.18
CA PHE A 512 -30.43 -17.01 19.52
C PHE A 512 -30.32 -18.46 19.06
N ALA A 513 -30.78 -19.40 19.90
CA ALA A 513 -30.73 -20.82 19.56
C ALA A 513 -31.62 -21.21 18.36
N GLU A 514 -32.63 -20.40 18.04
CA GLU A 514 -33.46 -20.59 16.85
C GLU A 514 -32.78 -20.11 15.58
N ILE A 515 -32.01 -19.01 15.69
CA ILE A 515 -31.26 -18.43 14.57
C ILE A 515 -29.92 -19.14 14.39
N PHE A 516 -29.18 -19.31 15.48
CA PHE A 516 -27.83 -19.85 15.51
C PHE A 516 -27.77 -21.10 16.37
N PRO A 517 -28.12 -22.29 15.83
CA PRO A 517 -28.08 -23.53 16.59
C PRO A 517 -26.65 -23.90 16.98
N ASP A 518 -26.50 -24.59 18.11
CA ASP A 518 -25.19 -25.00 18.66
C ASP A 518 -24.31 -25.71 17.64
N ALA A 519 -24.89 -26.50 16.74
CA ALA A 519 -24.18 -27.24 15.71
C ALA A 519 -23.53 -26.36 14.63
N MET A 520 -23.85 -25.07 14.57
CA MET A 520 -23.24 -24.11 13.67
C MET A 520 -21.84 -23.70 14.12
N PHE A 521 -21.56 -23.83 15.41
CA PHE A 521 -20.30 -23.36 15.99
C PHE A 521 -19.31 -24.49 16.15
N GLU A 522 -18.11 -24.28 15.64
CA GLU A 522 -16.96 -25.14 15.85
C GLU A 522 -16.00 -24.47 16.84
N ARG A 523 -15.61 -25.22 17.88
CA ARG A 523 -14.65 -24.73 18.88
C ARG A 523 -13.23 -24.87 18.36
N VAL A 524 -12.50 -23.77 18.33
CA VAL A 524 -11.09 -23.69 17.97
C VAL A 524 -10.25 -23.60 19.23
N ASP A 525 -9.20 -24.43 19.34
CA ASP A 525 -8.18 -24.36 20.38
C ASP A 525 -7.13 -23.32 20.01
N LEU A 526 -6.85 -22.41 20.91
CA LEU A 526 -5.90 -21.32 20.73
C LEU A 526 -4.58 -21.50 21.49
N SER A 527 -4.31 -22.71 21.97
CA SER A 527 -3.10 -22.98 22.79
C SER A 527 -1.77 -22.69 22.09
N GLY A 528 -1.76 -22.75 20.73
CA GLY A 528 -0.59 -22.39 19.91
C GLY A 528 -0.65 -21.00 19.29
N PHE A 529 -1.66 -20.19 19.65
CA PHE A 529 -1.82 -18.86 19.06
C PHE A 529 -0.77 -17.88 19.60
N LEU A 530 -0.02 -17.23 18.69
CA LEU A 530 1.07 -16.29 19.02
C LEU A 530 2.07 -16.84 20.08
N ASP A 531 2.36 -18.13 20.04
CA ASP A 531 3.13 -18.86 21.06
C ASP A 531 4.59 -18.38 21.18
N GLU A 532 5.11 -17.66 20.18
CA GLU A 532 6.44 -17.03 20.21
C GLU A 532 6.47 -15.71 21.00
N PHE A 533 5.31 -15.20 21.44
CA PHE A 533 5.21 -13.94 22.18
C PHE A 533 4.88 -14.15 23.66
N SER A 534 5.21 -13.15 24.49
CA SER A 534 4.84 -13.14 25.90
C SER A 534 3.45 -12.53 26.08
N PHE A 535 2.59 -13.24 26.82
CA PHE A 535 1.27 -12.76 27.25
C PHE A 535 1.27 -12.39 28.74
N GLY A 536 2.44 -12.21 29.34
CA GLY A 536 2.58 -12.01 30.77
C GLY A 536 2.32 -13.30 31.57
N PRO A 537 2.11 -13.19 32.90
CA PRO A 537 2.06 -14.34 33.80
C PRO A 537 0.81 -15.22 33.62
N ASN A 538 -0.21 -14.72 32.95
CA ASN A 538 -1.48 -15.43 32.80
C ASN A 538 -1.63 -16.18 31.46
N GLY A 539 -0.63 -16.05 30.55
CA GLY A 539 -0.71 -16.62 29.20
C GLY A 539 -1.83 -16.01 28.35
N ILE A 540 -2.12 -16.64 27.23
CA ILE A 540 -3.27 -16.27 26.40
C ILE A 540 -4.59 -16.70 27.06
N ALA A 541 -5.54 -15.79 27.07
CA ALA A 541 -6.90 -16.07 27.52
C ALA A 541 -7.91 -15.25 26.68
N PRO A 542 -9.08 -15.80 26.34
CA PRO A 542 -9.44 -17.22 26.53
C PRO A 542 -8.64 -18.13 25.61
N GLY A 543 -8.36 -19.35 26.03
CA GLY A 543 -7.63 -20.36 25.26
C GLY A 543 -8.47 -21.03 24.16
N TYR A 544 -9.58 -20.42 23.75
CA TYR A 544 -10.48 -20.92 22.74
C TYR A 544 -11.19 -19.75 22.00
N ALA A 545 -11.69 -20.05 20.81
CA ALA A 545 -12.67 -19.24 20.10
C ALA A 545 -13.73 -20.15 19.46
N TYR A 546 -14.82 -19.57 19.00
CA TYR A 546 -15.76 -20.25 18.13
C TYR A 546 -15.63 -19.69 16.71
N THR A 547 -15.53 -20.60 15.74
CA THR A 547 -15.67 -20.29 14.33
C THR A 547 -17.02 -20.77 13.80
N TYR A 548 -17.46 -20.22 12.69
CA TYR A 548 -18.68 -20.55 12.01
C TYR A 548 -18.60 -20.14 10.54
N ASP A 549 -19.41 -20.79 9.71
CA ASP A 549 -19.53 -20.45 8.30
C ASP A 549 -20.24 -19.10 8.14
N LEU A 550 -19.55 -18.13 7.50
CA LEU A 550 -20.05 -16.77 7.32
C LEU A 550 -21.30 -16.74 6.41
N ASP A 551 -21.32 -17.58 5.37
CA ASP A 551 -22.45 -17.65 4.43
C ASP A 551 -23.69 -18.25 5.10
N GLU A 552 -23.51 -19.27 5.96
CA GLU A 552 -24.60 -19.83 6.77
C GLU A 552 -25.11 -18.81 7.78
N ALA A 553 -24.22 -18.12 8.49
CA ALA A 553 -24.59 -17.08 9.45
C ALA A 553 -25.41 -15.97 8.78
N PHE A 554 -24.96 -15.50 7.61
CA PHE A 554 -25.67 -14.51 6.82
C PHE A 554 -27.05 -15.00 6.37
N ALA A 555 -27.13 -16.21 5.82
CA ALA A 555 -28.39 -16.78 5.34
C ALA A 555 -29.43 -16.92 6.46
N ARG A 556 -29.01 -17.40 7.64
CA ARG A 556 -29.88 -17.55 8.81
C ARG A 556 -30.34 -16.20 9.33
N GLN A 557 -29.44 -15.26 9.45
CA GLN A 557 -29.72 -13.92 9.92
C GLN A 557 -30.69 -13.19 8.97
N SER A 558 -30.46 -13.27 7.65
CA SER A 558 -31.31 -12.68 6.62
C SER A 558 -32.72 -13.30 6.58
N ALA A 559 -32.84 -14.61 6.84
CA ALA A 559 -34.11 -15.28 6.87
C ALA A 559 -34.95 -14.91 8.09
N TYR A 560 -34.30 -14.59 9.21
CA TYR A 560 -35.00 -14.25 10.48
C TYR A 560 -35.28 -12.74 10.56
N LEU A 561 -34.37 -11.90 10.19
CA LEU A 561 -34.47 -10.44 10.29
C LEU A 561 -35.24 -9.86 9.08
N THR A 562 -36.51 -10.24 8.97
CA THR A 562 -37.42 -9.73 7.95
C THR A 562 -38.11 -8.44 8.40
N GLU A 563 -38.73 -7.71 7.48
CA GLU A 563 -39.49 -6.49 7.76
C GLU A 563 -40.56 -6.71 8.82
N ASP A 564 -41.20 -7.89 8.82
CA ASP A 564 -42.24 -8.26 9.80
C ASP A 564 -41.68 -8.42 11.23
N VAL A 565 -40.40 -8.81 11.36
CA VAL A 565 -39.76 -9.04 12.66
C VAL A 565 -39.18 -7.78 13.26
N ILE A 566 -38.54 -6.95 12.44
CA ILE A 566 -37.79 -5.76 12.90
C ILE A 566 -38.39 -4.44 12.46
N GLY A 567 -39.48 -4.47 11.68
CA GLY A 567 -40.24 -3.26 11.31
C GLY A 567 -39.48 -2.26 10.45
N SER A 568 -38.42 -2.68 9.82
CA SER A 568 -37.62 -1.84 8.93
C SER A 568 -36.84 -2.71 7.94
N ASP A 569 -36.38 -2.12 6.84
CA ASP A 569 -35.50 -2.74 5.84
C ASP A 569 -34.09 -3.10 6.38
N TYR A 570 -33.98 -3.50 7.60
CA TYR A 570 -32.72 -3.63 8.33
C TYR A 570 -31.72 -4.60 7.69
N TYR A 571 -32.20 -5.63 7.00
CA TYR A 571 -31.34 -6.62 6.34
C TYR A 571 -31.35 -6.55 4.82
N ARG A 572 -31.99 -5.55 4.25
CA ARG A 572 -31.68 -5.18 2.88
C ARG A 572 -30.30 -4.57 2.91
N ILE A 573 -29.34 -5.34 2.47
CA ILE A 573 -28.08 -4.79 2.01
C ILE A 573 -28.47 -3.86 0.87
N GLY A 574 -28.66 -2.59 1.19
CA GLY A 574 -29.09 -1.59 0.24
C GLY A 574 -28.09 -1.54 -0.92
N SER A 575 -28.54 -1.20 -2.11
CA SER A 575 -27.67 -0.86 -3.22
C SER A 575 -26.62 0.14 -2.75
N PHE A 576 -25.36 -0.12 -3.07
CA PHE A 576 -24.29 0.86 -2.86
C PHE A 576 -24.39 2.07 -3.82
N ASP A 577 -25.44 2.16 -4.65
CA ASP A 577 -25.62 3.18 -5.68
C ASP A 577 -25.80 4.61 -5.14
N ASN A 578 -26.14 4.75 -3.85
CA ASN A 578 -26.42 6.03 -3.22
C ASN A 578 -25.28 6.55 -2.34
N PHE A 579 -24.09 5.95 -2.42
CA PHE A 579 -22.94 6.48 -1.67
C PHE A 579 -22.31 7.67 -2.41
N PRO A 580 -21.79 8.66 -1.67
CA PRO A 580 -21.14 9.81 -2.27
C PRO A 580 -19.93 9.38 -3.09
N VAL A 581 -19.86 9.85 -4.32
CA VAL A 581 -18.68 9.69 -5.18
C VAL A 581 -17.79 10.89 -4.96
N ASN A 582 -16.54 10.65 -4.67
CA ASN A 582 -15.49 11.66 -4.62
C ASN A 582 -14.68 11.55 -5.91
N GLU A 583 -14.47 12.67 -6.58
CA GLU A 583 -13.65 12.75 -7.77
C GLU A 583 -12.73 13.95 -7.67
N VAL A 584 -11.49 13.79 -8.12
CA VAL A 584 -10.54 14.88 -8.29
C VAL A 584 -9.90 14.74 -9.65
N GLU A 585 -10.01 15.77 -10.44
CA GLU A 585 -9.34 15.91 -11.72
C GLU A 585 -8.27 17.00 -11.61
N GLU A 586 -7.05 16.69 -12.02
CA GLU A 586 -5.93 17.62 -12.10
C GLU A 586 -5.42 17.67 -13.53
N GLU A 587 -5.39 18.87 -14.12
CA GLU A 587 -4.80 19.12 -15.44
C GLU A 587 -3.57 20.00 -15.28
N THR A 588 -2.40 19.50 -15.63
CA THR A 588 -1.13 20.20 -15.49
C THR A 588 -0.49 20.45 -16.85
N ILE A 589 -0.18 21.69 -17.13
CA ILE A 589 0.69 22.10 -18.23
C ILE A 589 2.04 22.47 -17.66
N SER A 590 3.11 21.95 -18.25
CA SER A 590 4.47 22.26 -17.80
C SER A 590 5.40 22.55 -18.96
N VAL A 591 6.36 23.44 -18.72
CA VAL A 591 7.48 23.72 -19.62
C VAL A 591 8.77 23.78 -18.84
N TYR A 592 9.87 23.35 -19.45
CA TYR A 592 11.17 23.44 -18.81
C TYR A 592 12.27 23.81 -19.77
N LEU A 593 13.34 24.38 -19.21
CA LEU A 593 14.62 24.62 -19.84
C LEU A 593 15.74 24.20 -18.89
N SER A 594 16.72 23.45 -19.38
CA SER A 594 17.89 23.05 -18.61
C SER A 594 19.13 23.14 -19.46
N SER A 595 20.26 23.47 -18.85
CA SER A 595 21.57 23.59 -19.52
C SER A 595 22.66 22.91 -18.72
N ASN A 596 23.53 22.17 -19.40
CA ASN A 596 24.71 21.54 -18.80
C ASN A 596 25.97 22.29 -19.26
N TRP A 597 26.78 22.59 -18.28
CA TRP A 597 28.04 23.32 -18.46
C TRP A 597 29.17 22.50 -17.90
N VAL A 598 30.33 22.54 -18.57
CA VAL A 598 31.57 21.96 -18.10
C VAL A 598 32.67 23.02 -18.07
N PHE A 599 33.30 23.18 -16.94
CA PHE A 599 34.37 24.10 -16.69
C PHE A 599 35.60 23.35 -16.19
N ASN A 600 36.75 23.65 -16.76
CA ASN A 600 38.03 23.18 -16.23
C ASN A 600 38.56 24.21 -15.22
N VAL A 601 38.55 23.85 -13.94
CA VAL A 601 39.03 24.69 -12.85
C VAL A 601 40.29 24.04 -12.24
N SER A 602 41.44 24.58 -12.53
CA SER A 602 42.74 23.96 -12.22
C SER A 602 42.85 22.57 -12.87
N ASP A 603 42.89 21.51 -12.07
CA ASP A 603 43.02 20.12 -12.54
C ASP A 603 41.70 19.35 -12.45
N TYR A 604 40.55 20.03 -12.22
CA TYR A 604 39.27 19.39 -12.01
C TYR A 604 38.24 19.79 -13.05
N ASP A 605 37.47 18.83 -13.50
CA ASP A 605 36.25 19.06 -14.29
C ASP A 605 35.08 19.36 -13.38
N VAL A 606 34.48 20.53 -13.54
CA VAL A 606 33.32 21.00 -12.80
C VAL A 606 32.12 21.03 -13.73
N PHE A 607 31.16 20.18 -13.46
CA PHE A 607 29.88 20.10 -14.19
C PHE A 607 28.82 20.90 -13.45
N VAL A 608 28.15 21.79 -14.16
CA VAL A 608 27.05 22.57 -13.61
C VAL A 608 25.79 22.35 -14.45
N ASN A 609 24.72 21.91 -13.81
CA ASN A 609 23.41 21.84 -14.42
C ASN A 609 22.54 22.98 -13.86
N LEU A 610 21.99 23.79 -14.75
CA LEU A 610 21.02 24.84 -14.42
C LEU A 610 19.68 24.47 -15.03
N GLY A 611 18.63 24.49 -14.25
CA GLY A 611 17.29 24.15 -14.71
C GLY A 611 16.23 25.14 -14.22
N LEU A 612 15.20 25.33 -15.02
CA LEU A 612 14.02 26.08 -14.68
C LEU A 612 12.80 25.32 -15.22
N ARG A 613 11.83 25.09 -14.36
CA ARG A 613 10.56 24.48 -14.72
C ARG A 613 9.40 25.37 -14.26
N TYR A 614 8.41 25.55 -15.12
CA TYR A 614 7.14 26.18 -14.80
C TYR A 614 6.03 25.13 -14.95
N GLU A 615 5.14 25.09 -13.99
CA GLU A 615 3.93 24.25 -14.01
C GLU A 615 2.73 25.08 -13.63
N GLU A 616 1.62 24.88 -14.32
CA GLU A 616 0.29 25.41 -14.00
C GLU A 616 -0.67 24.24 -13.91
N THR A 617 -1.41 24.15 -12.82
CA THR A 617 -2.33 23.06 -12.54
C THR A 617 -3.70 23.61 -12.22
N ASP A 618 -4.69 23.16 -12.98
CA ASP A 618 -6.11 23.34 -12.70
C ASP A 618 -6.63 22.09 -11.98
N ILE A 619 -7.46 22.29 -10.97
CA ILE A 619 -8.08 21.23 -10.17
C ILE A 619 -9.59 21.41 -10.21
N VAL A 620 -10.29 20.34 -10.51
CA VAL A 620 -11.75 20.26 -10.39
C VAL A 620 -12.09 19.07 -9.52
N SER A 621 -12.91 19.27 -8.50
CA SER A 621 -13.36 18.20 -7.59
C SER A 621 -14.89 18.24 -7.49
N PRO A 622 -15.61 17.57 -8.41
CA PRO A 622 -17.04 17.34 -8.25
C PRO A 622 -17.25 16.34 -7.11
N ALA A 623 -18.06 16.69 -6.15
CA ALA A 623 -18.39 15.85 -5.01
C ALA A 623 -19.89 15.76 -4.81
N LYS A 624 -20.38 14.56 -4.49
CA LYS A 624 -21.74 14.35 -4.00
C LYS A 624 -21.66 14.09 -2.51
N SER A 625 -22.16 15.01 -1.72
CA SER A 625 -22.11 14.92 -0.26
C SER A 625 -23.46 15.18 0.36
N ARG A 626 -23.72 14.54 1.48
CA ARG A 626 -24.85 14.93 2.35
C ARG A 626 -24.50 16.21 3.07
N VAL A 627 -25.45 17.11 3.16
CA VAL A 627 -25.27 18.35 3.93
C VAL A 627 -25.23 18.01 5.42
N ALA A 628 -24.08 18.21 6.05
CA ALA A 628 -23.95 18.09 7.48
C ALA A 628 -24.60 19.32 8.16
N GLU A 629 -25.56 19.11 9.05
CA GLU A 629 -26.20 20.19 9.82
C GLU A 629 -25.44 20.46 11.12
N GLN A 630 -25.01 19.40 11.80
CA GLN A 630 -24.22 19.51 13.02
C GLN A 630 -23.43 18.25 13.30
N VAL A 631 -22.39 18.40 14.09
CA VAL A 631 -21.67 17.29 14.74
C VAL A 631 -22.02 17.37 16.22
N TYR A 632 -22.50 16.26 16.78
CA TYR A 632 -22.91 16.21 18.17
C TYR A 632 -22.33 14.99 18.88
N TRP A 633 -22.19 15.11 20.19
CA TRP A 633 -21.76 14.01 21.03
C TRP A 633 -22.95 13.09 21.30
N ALA A 634 -22.85 11.83 20.82
CA ALA A 634 -23.95 10.86 20.94
C ALA A 634 -23.95 10.09 22.26
N GLY A 635 -22.97 10.33 23.12
CA GLY A 635 -22.76 9.57 24.36
C GLY A 635 -21.78 8.40 24.16
N GLY A 636 -21.36 7.78 25.25
CA GLY A 636 -20.30 6.76 25.17
C GLY A 636 -18.96 7.36 24.76
N SER A 637 -18.60 7.31 23.53
CA SER A 637 -17.30 7.79 23.00
C SER A 637 -17.37 8.28 21.56
N GLU A 638 -18.56 8.58 21.05
CA GLU A 638 -18.74 8.83 19.62
C GLU A 638 -19.29 10.22 19.32
N TRP A 639 -18.62 10.89 18.39
CA TRP A 639 -19.14 12.05 17.68
C TRP A 639 -19.92 11.58 16.46
N LEU A 640 -21.18 11.98 16.36
CA LEU A 640 -22.00 11.70 15.18
C LEU A 640 -22.28 12.96 14.40
N THR A 641 -22.34 12.82 13.07
CA THR A 641 -22.78 13.88 12.18
C THR A 641 -24.26 13.72 11.90
N GLN A 642 -25.03 14.74 12.24
CA GLN A 642 -26.41 14.85 11.79
C GLN A 642 -26.43 15.49 10.40
N PHE A 643 -27.09 14.80 9.48
CA PHE A 643 -27.31 15.31 8.13
C PHE A 643 -28.70 15.94 8.00
N ALA A 644 -28.85 16.83 7.00
CA ALA A 644 -30.13 17.45 6.70
C ALA A 644 -31.26 16.44 6.51
N ALA A 645 -32.44 16.78 6.97
CA ALA A 645 -33.61 15.92 6.87
C ALA A 645 -33.91 15.59 5.41
N GLY A 646 -33.99 14.26 5.11
CA GLY A 646 -34.16 13.77 3.73
C GLY A 646 -32.89 13.12 3.16
N GLY A 647 -31.72 13.42 3.68
CA GLY A 647 -30.45 12.76 3.30
C GLY A 647 -30.08 12.91 1.82
N GLU A 648 -30.65 13.92 1.12
CA GLU A 648 -30.34 14.15 -0.28
C GLU A 648 -28.84 14.48 -0.47
N LEU A 649 -28.24 13.86 -1.48
CA LEU A 649 -26.89 14.18 -1.91
C LEU A 649 -26.94 15.48 -2.72
N VAL A 650 -26.14 16.44 -2.32
CA VAL A 650 -25.96 17.70 -3.05
C VAL A 650 -24.66 17.62 -3.84
N GLU A 651 -24.74 17.96 -5.11
CA GLU A 651 -23.55 18.13 -5.96
C GLU A 651 -22.88 19.45 -5.60
N VAL A 652 -21.58 19.40 -5.33
CA VAL A 652 -20.74 20.56 -5.04
C VAL A 652 -19.48 20.44 -5.87
N ASP A 653 -19.23 21.40 -6.73
CA ASP A 653 -18.02 21.48 -7.51
C ASP A 653 -17.03 22.43 -6.82
N TYR A 654 -15.84 21.93 -6.53
CA TYR A 654 -14.72 22.72 -6.03
C TYR A 654 -13.71 22.89 -7.16
N GLU A 655 -13.34 24.13 -7.42
CA GLU A 655 -12.33 24.49 -8.40
C GLU A 655 -11.13 25.12 -7.70
N GLY A 656 -9.94 24.81 -8.17
CA GLY A 656 -8.70 25.39 -7.69
C GLY A 656 -7.65 25.48 -8.78
N GLN A 657 -6.74 26.44 -8.66
CA GLN A 657 -5.62 26.62 -9.58
C GLN A 657 -4.38 27.01 -8.80
N TYR A 658 -3.24 26.52 -9.21
CA TYR A 658 -1.95 26.98 -8.71
C TYR A 658 -0.88 26.90 -9.80
N ASP A 659 0.17 27.72 -9.63
CA ASP A 659 1.35 27.69 -10.47
C ASP A 659 2.63 27.56 -9.65
N LEU A 660 3.66 26.99 -10.24
CA LEU A 660 4.97 26.77 -9.64
C LEU A 660 6.08 27.18 -10.60
N LEU A 661 7.03 27.99 -10.11
CA LEU A 661 8.29 28.25 -10.80
C LEU A 661 9.43 27.63 -9.99
N LEU A 662 10.12 26.67 -10.57
CA LEU A 662 11.06 25.80 -9.89
C LEU A 662 12.48 25.95 -10.50
N PRO A 663 13.34 26.79 -9.92
CA PRO A 663 14.75 26.85 -10.30
C PRO A 663 15.52 25.68 -9.67
N MET A 664 16.49 25.14 -10.42
CA MET A 664 17.33 24.02 -10.00
C MET A 664 18.78 24.27 -10.37
N ILE A 665 19.67 23.87 -9.49
CA ILE A 665 21.12 23.92 -9.73
C ILE A 665 21.76 22.67 -9.15
N ASP A 666 22.54 21.97 -9.98
CA ASP A 666 23.38 20.87 -9.54
C ASP A 666 24.83 21.18 -9.93
N ILE A 667 25.73 20.90 -9.01
CA ILE A 667 27.17 21.02 -9.23
C ILE A 667 27.81 19.68 -8.94
N LYS A 668 28.59 19.16 -9.89
CA LYS A 668 29.35 17.93 -9.77
C LYS A 668 30.82 18.23 -10.04
N VAL A 669 31.71 17.70 -9.21
CA VAL A 669 33.16 17.81 -9.40
C VAL A 669 33.75 16.42 -9.32
N ASP A 670 34.47 16.03 -10.37
CA ASP A 670 35.23 14.79 -10.42
C ASP A 670 36.60 15.04 -9.79
N LEU A 671 36.78 14.65 -8.52
CA LEU A 671 38.01 14.86 -7.75
C LEU A 671 39.11 13.86 -8.14
N THR A 672 38.70 12.64 -8.42
CA THR A 672 39.53 11.54 -8.92
C THR A 672 38.67 10.60 -9.76
N ASP A 673 39.31 9.61 -10.42
CA ASP A 673 38.57 8.56 -11.13
C ASP A 673 37.57 7.82 -10.26
N ASP A 674 37.77 7.77 -8.94
CA ASP A 674 36.96 7.05 -7.99
C ASP A 674 36.13 7.95 -7.04
N LEU A 675 36.39 9.27 -7.04
CA LEU A 675 35.78 10.21 -6.10
C LEU A 675 35.08 11.36 -6.80
N VAL A 676 33.79 11.46 -6.62
CA VAL A 676 32.94 12.53 -7.13
C VAL A 676 32.26 13.25 -5.97
N THR A 677 32.22 14.56 -5.98
CA THR A 677 31.43 15.37 -5.05
C THR A 677 30.29 16.06 -5.78
N ARG A 678 29.15 16.23 -5.08
CA ARG A 678 27.96 16.88 -5.62
C ARG A 678 27.31 17.80 -4.61
N ALA A 679 26.70 18.88 -5.14
CA ALA A 679 25.83 19.79 -4.43
C ALA A 679 24.60 20.09 -5.30
N SER A 680 23.39 20.01 -4.70
CA SER A 680 22.12 20.30 -5.36
C SER A 680 21.26 21.18 -4.49
#